data_65fa2ebb83bbb2bafe219eac2bf77fac
#
_entry.id   65fa2ebb83bbb2bafe219eac2bf77fac
#
_cell.length_a   1.000
_cell.length_b   1.000
_cell.length_c   1.000
_cell.angle_alpha   90.00
_cell.angle_beta   90.00
_cell.angle_gamma   90.00
#
_symmetry.space_group_name_H-M   'P 1'
#
loop_
_entity.id
_entity.type
_entity.pdbx_description
1 polymer ?
#
loop_
_entity_poly.entity_id
_entity_poly.type
_entity_poly.pdbx_seq_one_letter_code
_entity_poly.pdbx_strand_id
1 'polypeptide(L)'
;MFSTLTLSIITLSYLGLLFILAVYVEKRARVRGGFTNSPWVYALSLAVFFTSWTFYGSVGFAINNGLQFFAIYVGAIAGLILGAKALKRMILAKQNLRLTSVADLISTRYRRSQRIAALVTLACLIGLMPYIVLQLRAIGSAVALLTPSTETFGWSIDGVLITLMMALITIIFGVRRLDPTERHEGIIAVLVAECLVKLFALLALGAYVTYGVFDGFSDILRQLDQAGLQQVYSFGTEGAGYSWVALILLGAAAILLLPRQFHVTVVENSNPEHLSTAVGLFPFYTILINLFVIPLAGAGLLLGLPAEQGDQFVLLIPQLLDSPALTLIAYIGGFAAATGMIIVTTLTLATMASNHLVIPIWRRLRPSTNLASSLLEIRWALVVLILMLSYLFATSLDASYILVALGLISFAAILQLVPAGLVGLFWRGGNSLGAASGLLVGYGLWAFTLVIPAMVSEGWIDASLMTEGLFGLSWLRPEALFGYEGLPSLAHSVFWSLGFNLIFYVIGSLAYRPHKMERSLRAELFDTMEKGESTVFRHARPTGLESYILREPKMVEVEQLVRRYLTADKADLMLQSVCEDLQLGTKSTLTIIELMELHRMIEQRLAGSIGAASAHSAIEEAIDYSEREAADLRSLFSHLASELNASVIENDSEGE
;
A
#
# COMPACT_ATOMS: atom_id res chain seq x y z
N MET A 1 29.13 22.07 0.97
CA MET A 1 29.02 22.44 2.39
C MET A 1 29.57 21.36 3.31
N PHE A 2 29.25 20.10 3.08
CA PHE A 2 29.76 18.98 3.86
C PHE A 2 30.65 18.08 3.00
N SER A 3 31.68 17.45 3.59
CA SER A 3 32.40 16.40 2.87
C SER A 3 31.51 15.16 2.70
N THR A 4 31.69 14.41 1.61
CA THR A 4 30.96 13.16 1.37
C THR A 4 31.11 12.19 2.55
N LEU A 5 32.33 12.13 3.14
CA LEU A 5 32.61 11.33 4.32
C LEU A 5 31.76 11.74 5.53
N THR A 6 31.67 13.06 5.80
CA THR A 6 30.87 13.59 6.92
C THR A 6 29.41 13.24 6.75
N LEU A 7 28.84 13.45 5.55
CA LEU A 7 27.45 13.15 5.28
C LEU A 7 27.16 11.65 5.39
N SER A 8 28.07 10.81 4.89
CA SER A 8 27.96 9.34 4.99
C SER A 8 27.99 8.88 6.46
N ILE A 9 28.88 9.43 7.30
CA ILE A 9 28.95 9.10 8.73
C ILE A 9 27.65 9.48 9.44
N ILE A 10 27.10 10.66 9.15
CA ILE A 10 25.85 11.12 9.74
C ILE A 10 24.69 10.22 9.34
N THR A 11 24.58 9.89 8.05
CA THR A 11 23.55 8.99 7.52
C THR A 11 23.63 7.60 8.13
N LEU A 12 24.85 7.01 8.18
CA LEU A 12 25.05 5.68 8.77
C LEU A 12 24.82 5.69 10.30
N SER A 13 25.17 6.77 10.99
CA SER A 13 24.89 6.94 12.43
C SER A 13 23.39 7.00 12.69
N TYR A 14 22.64 7.77 11.89
CA TYR A 14 21.19 7.85 11.95
C TYR A 14 20.52 6.47 11.72
N LEU A 15 20.95 5.75 10.69
CA LEU A 15 20.46 4.40 10.40
C LEU A 15 20.83 3.39 11.50
N GLY A 16 22.03 3.51 12.07
CA GLY A 16 22.48 2.73 13.21
C GLY A 16 21.60 2.95 14.45
N LEU A 17 21.21 4.20 14.73
CA LEU A 17 20.30 4.53 15.84
C LEU A 17 18.91 3.92 15.61
N LEU A 18 18.37 4.01 14.39
CA LEU A 18 17.10 3.37 14.04
C LEU A 18 17.17 1.84 14.19
N PHE A 19 18.29 1.23 13.80
CA PHE A 19 18.52 -0.20 13.98
C PHE A 19 18.54 -0.61 15.46
N ILE A 20 19.28 0.13 16.29
CA ILE A 20 19.32 -0.09 17.73
C ILE A 20 17.91 0.03 18.34
N LEU A 21 17.15 1.05 17.92
CA LEU A 21 15.77 1.25 18.35
C LEU A 21 14.89 0.04 17.98
N ALA A 22 14.97 -0.44 16.73
CA ALA A 22 14.20 -1.59 16.27
C ALA A 22 14.50 -2.84 17.10
N VAL A 23 15.79 -3.16 17.28
CA VAL A 23 16.23 -4.33 18.07
C VAL A 23 15.83 -4.22 19.54
N TYR A 24 15.94 -3.02 20.10
CA TYR A 24 15.54 -2.76 21.51
C TYR A 24 14.04 -2.99 21.71
N VAL A 25 13.21 -2.42 20.82
CA VAL A 25 11.75 -2.58 20.91
C VAL A 25 11.33 -4.03 20.69
N GLU A 26 11.91 -4.74 19.70
CA GLU A 26 11.62 -6.17 19.50
C GLU A 26 11.98 -7.03 20.72
N LYS A 27 13.15 -6.81 21.33
CA LYS A 27 13.54 -7.53 22.56
C LYS A 27 12.59 -7.23 23.72
N ARG A 28 12.21 -5.96 23.90
CA ARG A 28 11.30 -5.53 24.95
C ARG A 28 9.89 -6.12 24.78
N ALA A 29 9.40 -6.16 23.52
CA ALA A 29 8.08 -6.69 23.20
C ALA A 29 7.93 -8.15 23.57
N ARG A 30 9.00 -8.96 23.43
CA ARG A 30 9.01 -10.39 23.84
C ARG A 30 8.88 -10.59 25.36
N VAL A 31 9.28 -9.61 26.17
CA VAL A 31 9.34 -9.75 27.63
C VAL A 31 8.18 -9.06 28.35
N ARG A 32 7.76 -7.89 27.88
CA ARG A 32 6.83 -6.99 28.58
C ARG A 32 5.55 -6.65 27.83
N GLY A 33 5.29 -7.32 26.69
CA GLY A 33 4.19 -6.95 25.79
C GLY A 33 4.57 -5.84 24.80
N GLY A 34 3.83 -5.78 23.66
CA GLY A 34 4.18 -4.92 22.56
C GLY A 34 3.98 -3.43 22.83
N PHE A 35 5.00 -2.64 22.57
CA PHE A 35 4.95 -1.18 22.57
C PHE A 35 3.94 -0.67 21.52
N THR A 36 3.78 -1.39 20.41
CA THR A 36 2.88 -1.06 19.30
C THR A 36 1.40 -1.28 19.64
N ASN A 37 1.09 -1.89 20.79
CA ASN A 37 -0.30 -2.07 21.24
C ASN A 37 -0.91 -0.79 21.83
N SER A 38 -0.22 0.35 21.69
CA SER A 38 -0.71 1.67 22.10
C SER A 38 -1.49 2.33 20.96
N PRO A 39 -2.69 2.92 21.21
CA PRO A 39 -3.44 3.66 20.21
C PRO A 39 -2.67 4.88 19.67
N TRP A 40 -1.82 5.50 20.46
CA TRP A 40 -0.97 6.63 20.06
C TRP A 40 0.12 6.20 19.08
N VAL A 41 0.78 5.07 19.33
CA VAL A 41 1.82 4.52 18.44
C VAL A 41 1.20 4.12 17.10
N TYR A 42 0.05 3.47 17.14
CA TYR A 42 -0.71 3.16 15.93
C TYR A 42 -1.08 4.43 15.14
N ALA A 43 -1.65 5.43 15.80
CA ALA A 43 -2.05 6.66 15.14
C ALA A 43 -0.86 7.42 14.53
N LEU A 44 0.29 7.47 15.22
CA LEU A 44 1.52 8.08 14.69
C LEU A 44 2.12 7.27 13.54
N SER A 45 2.00 5.94 13.54
CA SER A 45 2.52 5.12 12.44
C SER A 45 1.79 5.39 11.11
N LEU A 46 0.53 5.86 11.14
CA LEU A 46 -0.19 6.28 9.94
C LEU A 46 0.48 7.47 9.25
N ALA A 47 1.30 8.25 9.95
CA ALA A 47 2.06 9.35 9.40
C ALA A 47 3.19 8.90 8.43
N VAL A 48 3.37 7.59 8.22
CA VAL A 48 4.13 7.05 7.08
C VAL A 48 3.54 7.50 5.73
N PHE A 49 2.31 7.97 5.71
CA PHE A 49 1.67 8.62 4.57
C PHE A 49 2.49 9.79 4.02
N PHE A 50 3.10 10.58 4.90
CA PHE A 50 3.91 11.74 4.57
C PHE A 50 5.35 11.32 4.24
N THR A 51 5.78 11.54 3.00
CA THR A 51 7.05 11.10 2.44
C THR A 51 7.91 12.27 1.98
N SER A 52 8.97 12.03 1.21
CA SER A 52 9.76 13.10 0.59
C SER A 52 8.90 13.98 -0.33
N TRP A 53 7.79 13.46 -0.88
CA TRP A 53 6.82 14.28 -1.60
C TRP A 53 6.25 15.39 -0.70
N THR A 54 5.86 15.05 0.54
CA THR A 54 5.38 16.04 1.52
C THR A 54 6.51 16.96 1.97
N PHE A 55 7.70 16.41 2.20
CA PHE A 55 8.81 17.14 2.80
C PHE A 55 9.45 18.16 1.83
N TYR A 56 9.63 17.74 0.58
CA TYR A 56 10.25 18.53 -0.48
C TYR A 56 9.23 18.98 -1.52
N GLY A 57 8.53 18.03 -2.13
CA GLY A 57 7.66 18.28 -3.27
C GLY A 57 6.45 19.17 -2.98
N SER A 58 5.93 19.20 -1.74
CA SER A 58 4.83 20.13 -1.40
C SER A 58 5.25 21.58 -1.52
N VAL A 59 6.49 21.93 -1.18
CA VAL A 59 7.03 23.29 -1.30
C VAL A 59 7.17 23.67 -2.78
N GLY A 60 7.77 22.80 -3.60
CA GLY A 60 7.88 23.04 -5.05
C GLY A 60 6.53 23.10 -5.76
N PHE A 61 5.57 22.25 -5.37
CA PHE A 61 4.23 22.29 -5.95
C PHE A 61 3.48 23.58 -5.59
N ALA A 62 3.65 24.08 -4.36
CA ALA A 62 3.00 25.31 -3.90
C ALA A 62 3.46 26.56 -4.68
N ILE A 63 4.69 26.59 -5.17
CA ILE A 63 5.23 27.70 -5.96
C ILE A 63 4.38 27.96 -7.21
N ASN A 64 3.98 26.89 -7.91
CA ASN A 64 3.26 26.99 -9.18
C ASN A 64 1.73 26.82 -9.04
N ASN A 65 1.28 26.09 -8.01
CA ASN A 65 -0.13 25.68 -7.87
C ASN A 65 -0.79 26.18 -6.58
N GLY A 66 -0.08 27.00 -5.80
CA GLY A 66 -0.60 27.57 -4.56
C GLY A 66 -1.09 26.51 -3.58
N LEU A 67 -2.24 26.78 -2.97
CA LEU A 67 -2.87 25.91 -1.97
C LEU A 67 -3.36 24.56 -2.51
N GLN A 68 -3.30 24.31 -3.82
CA GLN A 68 -3.69 23.01 -4.39
C GLN A 68 -2.87 21.85 -3.82
N PHE A 69 -1.62 22.07 -3.36
CA PHE A 69 -0.83 21.03 -2.71
C PHE A 69 -1.56 20.40 -1.50
N PHE A 70 -2.42 21.18 -0.84
CA PHE A 70 -3.15 20.74 0.35
C PHE A 70 -4.35 19.83 0.03
N ALA A 71 -4.86 19.87 -1.21
CA ALA A 71 -6.03 19.08 -1.63
C ALA A 71 -5.88 17.58 -1.39
N ILE A 72 -4.69 17.02 -1.63
CA ILE A 72 -4.43 15.60 -1.43
C ILE A 72 -4.48 15.21 0.06
N TYR A 73 -4.08 16.11 0.94
CA TYR A 73 -4.14 15.92 2.39
C TYR A 73 -5.57 16.05 2.92
N VAL A 74 -6.34 16.99 2.37
CA VAL A 74 -7.80 17.07 2.61
C VAL A 74 -8.45 15.74 2.21
N GLY A 75 -8.07 15.20 1.05
CA GLY A 75 -8.52 13.89 0.59
C GLY A 75 -8.15 12.76 1.55
N ALA A 76 -6.92 12.73 2.03
CA ALA A 76 -6.46 11.71 2.98
C ALA A 76 -7.22 11.80 4.33
N ILE A 77 -7.43 13.00 4.85
CA ILE A 77 -8.24 13.23 6.06
C ILE A 77 -9.68 12.76 5.83
N ALA A 78 -10.31 13.18 4.73
CA ALA A 78 -11.66 12.79 4.37
C ALA A 78 -11.76 11.27 4.19
N GLY A 79 -10.79 10.65 3.49
CA GLY A 79 -10.70 9.21 3.30
C GLY A 79 -10.60 8.44 4.61
N LEU A 80 -9.79 8.92 5.56
CA LEU A 80 -9.66 8.29 6.88
C LEU A 80 -10.97 8.41 7.70
N ILE A 81 -11.57 9.58 7.74
CA ILE A 81 -12.79 9.84 8.53
C ILE A 81 -13.98 9.10 7.91
N LEU A 82 -14.28 9.33 6.64
CA LEU A 82 -15.42 8.72 5.93
C LEU A 82 -15.21 7.22 5.69
N GLY A 83 -13.96 6.81 5.46
CA GLY A 83 -13.55 5.42 5.28
C GLY A 83 -13.34 4.63 6.57
N ALA A 84 -13.55 5.21 7.75
CA ALA A 84 -13.32 4.52 9.03
C ALA A 84 -14.12 3.21 9.15
N LYS A 85 -15.37 3.17 8.65
CA LYS A 85 -16.18 1.94 8.61
C LYS A 85 -15.58 0.88 7.68
N ALA A 86 -15.02 1.31 6.53
CA ALA A 86 -14.33 0.40 5.61
C ALA A 86 -13.06 -0.16 6.25
N LEU A 87 -12.25 0.70 6.89
CA LEU A 87 -11.03 0.28 7.61
C LEU A 87 -11.35 -0.71 8.73
N LYS A 88 -12.40 -0.47 9.51
CA LYS A 88 -12.83 -1.42 10.55
C LYS A 88 -13.18 -2.79 9.94
N ARG A 89 -13.92 -2.82 8.81
CA ARG A 89 -14.22 -4.06 8.08
C ARG A 89 -12.96 -4.76 7.57
N MET A 90 -11.99 -4.01 7.03
CA MET A 90 -10.71 -4.55 6.57
C MET A 90 -9.89 -5.14 7.72
N ILE A 91 -9.84 -4.48 8.88
CA ILE A 91 -9.13 -4.95 10.07
C ILE A 91 -9.78 -6.25 10.60
N LEU A 92 -11.09 -6.32 10.69
CA LEU A 92 -11.81 -7.54 11.11
C LEU A 92 -11.58 -8.69 10.11
N ALA A 93 -11.64 -8.42 8.80
CA ALA A 93 -11.32 -9.41 7.78
C ALA A 93 -9.86 -9.91 7.92
N LYS A 94 -8.91 -9.00 8.17
CA LYS A 94 -7.50 -9.37 8.40
C LYS A 94 -7.33 -10.25 9.63
N GLN A 95 -7.97 -9.94 10.74
CA GLN A 95 -7.84 -10.71 11.98
C GLN A 95 -8.32 -12.16 11.81
N ASN A 96 -9.41 -12.36 11.08
CA ASN A 96 -10.03 -13.67 10.91
C ASN A 96 -9.47 -14.47 9.72
N LEU A 97 -9.08 -13.78 8.62
CA LEU A 97 -8.63 -14.43 7.39
C LEU A 97 -7.11 -14.32 7.15
N ARG A 98 -6.38 -13.73 8.11
CA ARG A 98 -4.92 -13.52 8.05
C ARG A 98 -4.43 -12.87 6.76
N LEU A 99 -5.13 -11.81 6.32
CA LEU A 99 -4.76 -11.06 5.14
C LEU A 99 -3.42 -10.36 5.33
N THR A 100 -2.54 -10.45 4.35
CA THR A 100 -1.18 -9.89 4.38
C THR A 100 -1.01 -8.65 3.52
N SER A 101 -1.96 -8.40 2.60
CA SER A 101 -1.86 -7.32 1.62
C SER A 101 -3.22 -6.87 1.10
N VAL A 102 -3.24 -5.74 0.38
CA VAL A 102 -4.42 -5.27 -0.34
C VAL A 102 -4.83 -6.23 -1.46
N ALA A 103 -3.87 -6.94 -2.08
CA ALA A 103 -4.17 -7.96 -3.08
C ALA A 103 -4.88 -9.17 -2.46
N ASP A 104 -4.50 -9.57 -1.22
CA ASP A 104 -5.23 -10.59 -0.48
C ASP A 104 -6.67 -10.17 -0.17
N LEU A 105 -6.86 -8.92 0.27
CA LEU A 105 -8.20 -8.39 0.55
C LEU A 105 -9.09 -8.47 -0.69
N ILE A 106 -8.63 -7.93 -1.82
CA ILE A 106 -9.41 -7.89 -3.06
C ILE A 106 -9.65 -9.30 -3.58
N SER A 107 -8.62 -10.16 -3.63
CA SER A 107 -8.79 -11.54 -4.11
C SER A 107 -9.72 -12.37 -3.24
N THR A 108 -9.66 -12.21 -1.92
CA THR A 108 -10.54 -12.89 -0.96
C THR A 108 -11.99 -12.48 -1.17
N ARG A 109 -12.24 -11.19 -1.46
CA ARG A 109 -13.57 -10.70 -1.79
C ARG A 109 -14.15 -11.36 -3.05
N TYR A 110 -13.29 -11.74 -4.01
CA TYR A 110 -13.67 -12.32 -5.30
C TYR A 110 -13.15 -13.75 -5.44
N ARG A 111 -13.73 -14.66 -4.65
CA ARG A 111 -13.51 -16.12 -4.72
C ARG A 111 -12.07 -16.55 -4.41
N ARG A 112 -11.30 -15.79 -3.63
CA ARG A 112 -9.88 -16.05 -3.36
C ARG A 112 -9.08 -16.26 -4.66
N SER A 113 -9.47 -15.53 -5.72
CA SER A 113 -8.98 -15.73 -7.07
C SER A 113 -7.50 -15.33 -7.19
N GLN A 114 -6.64 -16.32 -7.48
CA GLN A 114 -5.22 -16.10 -7.73
C GLN A 114 -4.98 -15.15 -8.92
N ARG A 115 -5.86 -15.17 -9.95
CA ARG A 115 -5.75 -14.28 -11.12
C ARG A 115 -5.98 -12.82 -10.73
N ILE A 116 -6.95 -12.55 -9.86
CA ILE A 116 -7.22 -11.19 -9.36
C ILE A 116 -6.08 -10.74 -8.44
N ALA A 117 -5.58 -11.60 -7.56
CA ALA A 117 -4.43 -11.30 -6.71
C ALA A 117 -3.18 -10.95 -7.55
N ALA A 118 -2.91 -11.72 -8.58
CA ALA A 118 -1.80 -11.47 -9.51
C ALA A 118 -1.98 -10.15 -10.30
N LEU A 119 -3.19 -9.87 -10.79
CA LEU A 119 -3.52 -8.63 -11.50
C LEU A 119 -3.31 -7.40 -10.60
N VAL A 120 -3.84 -7.42 -9.38
CA VAL A 120 -3.67 -6.33 -8.40
C VAL A 120 -2.19 -6.16 -8.02
N THR A 121 -1.47 -7.27 -7.83
CA THR A 121 -0.04 -7.22 -7.50
C THR A 121 0.78 -6.61 -8.64
N LEU A 122 0.55 -7.04 -9.88
CA LEU A 122 1.24 -6.49 -11.05
C LEU A 122 0.92 -5.00 -11.23
N ALA A 123 -0.34 -4.63 -11.06
CA ALA A 123 -0.79 -3.25 -11.13
C ALA A 123 -0.14 -2.37 -10.04
N CYS A 124 -0.02 -2.88 -8.80
CA CYS A 124 0.69 -2.18 -7.73
C CYS A 124 2.20 -2.07 -8.00
N LEU A 125 2.84 -3.12 -8.53
CA LEU A 125 4.26 -3.07 -8.89
C LEU A 125 4.55 -1.99 -9.94
N ILE A 126 3.80 -1.99 -11.02
CA ILE A 126 3.95 -1.00 -12.11
C ILE A 126 3.55 0.40 -11.61
N GLY A 127 2.40 0.52 -10.94
CA GLY A 127 1.86 1.80 -10.51
C GLY A 127 2.68 2.49 -9.43
N LEU A 128 3.37 1.76 -8.55
CA LEU A 128 4.16 2.34 -7.46
C LEU A 128 5.66 2.47 -7.78
N MET A 129 6.13 1.96 -8.91
CA MET A 129 7.51 2.15 -9.34
C MET A 129 7.88 3.64 -9.42
N PRO A 130 7.11 4.53 -10.06
CA PRO A 130 7.42 5.97 -10.07
C PRO A 130 7.50 6.58 -8.66
N TYR A 131 6.74 6.06 -7.71
CA TYR A 131 6.75 6.56 -6.34
C TYR A 131 8.01 6.15 -5.55
N ILE A 132 8.58 4.96 -5.83
CA ILE A 132 9.89 4.56 -5.30
C ILE A 132 10.99 5.41 -5.94
N VAL A 133 10.92 5.64 -7.26
CA VAL A 133 11.83 6.52 -7.99
C VAL A 133 11.90 7.91 -7.36
N LEU A 134 10.74 8.50 -7.04
CA LEU A 134 10.65 9.78 -6.35
C LEU A 134 11.49 9.81 -5.06
N GLN A 135 11.43 8.75 -4.25
CA GLN A 135 12.18 8.70 -3.00
C GLN A 135 13.71 8.56 -3.24
N LEU A 136 14.10 7.71 -4.20
CA LEU A 136 15.51 7.55 -4.56
C LEU A 136 16.10 8.84 -5.11
N ARG A 137 15.36 9.55 -5.98
CA ARG A 137 15.75 10.87 -6.48
C ARG A 137 15.85 11.91 -5.37
N ALA A 138 14.89 11.93 -4.43
CA ALA A 138 14.94 12.87 -3.32
C ALA A 138 16.19 12.69 -2.45
N ILE A 139 16.57 11.44 -2.16
CA ILE A 139 17.82 11.14 -1.43
C ILE A 139 19.03 11.54 -2.26
N GLY A 140 19.09 11.12 -3.52
CA GLY A 140 20.22 11.40 -4.39
C GLY A 140 20.44 12.89 -4.63
N SER A 141 19.37 13.65 -4.90
CA SER A 141 19.41 15.11 -5.08
C SER A 141 19.86 15.83 -3.80
N ALA A 142 19.39 15.36 -2.63
CA ALA A 142 19.81 15.93 -1.35
C ALA A 142 21.31 15.69 -1.09
N VAL A 143 21.84 14.51 -1.40
CA VAL A 143 23.27 14.19 -1.27
C VAL A 143 24.08 15.03 -2.26
N ALA A 144 23.68 15.08 -3.53
CA ALA A 144 24.38 15.85 -4.57
C ALA A 144 24.44 17.35 -4.25
N LEU A 145 23.35 17.91 -3.69
CA LEU A 145 23.28 19.32 -3.29
C LEU A 145 24.22 19.66 -2.13
N LEU A 146 24.40 18.75 -1.20
CA LEU A 146 25.17 18.99 0.04
C LEU A 146 26.66 18.64 -0.08
N THR A 147 27.06 17.88 -1.11
CA THR A 147 28.44 17.45 -1.35
C THR A 147 29.06 18.18 -2.54
N PRO A 148 30.39 18.26 -2.62
CA PRO A 148 31.08 18.92 -3.76
C PRO A 148 30.99 18.12 -5.07
N SER A 149 30.12 17.13 -5.18
CA SER A 149 29.99 16.31 -6.40
C SER A 149 29.37 17.15 -7.53
N THR A 150 29.99 17.13 -8.70
CA THR A 150 29.51 17.80 -9.92
C THR A 150 28.50 16.94 -10.70
N GLU A 151 28.22 15.73 -10.23
CA GLU A 151 27.36 14.79 -10.92
C GLU A 151 25.91 14.89 -10.38
N THR A 152 24.98 15.15 -11.27
CA THR A 152 23.54 15.00 -11.02
C THR A 152 23.23 13.53 -10.75
N PHE A 153 22.13 13.25 -9.98
CA PHE A 153 21.67 11.88 -9.73
C PHE A 153 21.31 11.20 -11.06
N GLY A 154 22.29 10.50 -11.61
CA GLY A 154 22.19 9.76 -12.85
C GLY A 154 22.75 8.35 -12.71
N TRP A 155 23.20 7.76 -13.81
CA TRP A 155 23.90 6.48 -13.80
C TRP A 155 25.30 6.66 -13.18
N SER A 156 25.37 6.54 -11.86
CA SER A 156 26.58 6.76 -11.07
C SER A 156 26.77 5.62 -10.06
N ILE A 157 28.03 5.39 -9.67
CA ILE A 157 28.37 4.42 -8.61
C ILE A 157 27.66 4.80 -7.30
N ASP A 158 27.56 6.10 -6.98
CA ASP A 158 26.93 6.60 -5.76
C ASP A 158 25.43 6.29 -5.74
N GLY A 159 24.72 6.44 -6.86
CA GLY A 159 23.31 6.09 -6.98
C GLY A 159 23.04 4.59 -6.80
N VAL A 160 23.90 3.74 -7.36
CA VAL A 160 23.84 2.28 -7.15
C VAL A 160 24.08 1.94 -5.69
N LEU A 161 25.08 2.55 -5.04
CA LEU A 161 25.40 2.31 -3.63
C LEU A 161 24.25 2.73 -2.71
N ILE A 162 23.64 3.89 -2.93
CA ILE A 162 22.45 4.36 -2.19
C ILE A 162 21.33 3.34 -2.35
N THR A 163 21.06 2.86 -3.56
CA THR A 163 19.99 1.91 -3.83
C THR A 163 20.24 0.56 -3.15
N LEU A 164 21.46 0.03 -3.21
CA LEU A 164 21.85 -1.21 -2.53
C LEU A 164 21.81 -1.05 -1.00
N MET A 165 22.20 0.10 -0.49
CA MET A 165 22.08 0.42 0.94
C MET A 165 20.59 0.41 1.36
N MET A 166 19.70 1.01 0.57
CA MET A 166 18.25 0.97 0.84
C MET A 166 17.72 -0.46 0.77
N ALA A 167 18.19 -1.30 -0.17
CA ALA A 167 17.82 -2.70 -0.24
C ALA A 167 18.26 -3.47 1.00
N LEU A 168 19.51 -3.29 1.43
CA LEU A 168 20.06 -3.91 2.63
C LEU A 168 19.26 -3.52 3.88
N ILE A 169 18.96 -2.24 4.04
CA ILE A 169 18.17 -1.72 5.15
C ILE A 169 16.76 -2.32 5.13
N THR A 170 16.10 -2.36 3.98
CA THR A 170 14.77 -2.96 3.83
C THR A 170 14.78 -4.44 4.21
N ILE A 171 15.81 -5.19 3.82
CA ILE A 171 15.99 -6.60 4.18
C ILE A 171 16.20 -6.75 5.70
N ILE A 172 17.08 -5.93 6.27
CA ILE A 172 17.42 -6.01 7.70
C ILE A 172 16.22 -5.66 8.59
N PHE A 173 15.46 -4.63 8.24
CA PHE A 173 14.31 -4.19 9.02
C PHE A 173 13.04 -4.97 8.72
N GLY A 174 12.78 -5.32 7.44
CA GLY A 174 11.48 -5.77 6.97
C GLY A 174 11.36 -7.27 6.75
N VAL A 175 12.38 -7.94 6.24
CA VAL A 175 12.25 -9.31 5.72
C VAL A 175 13.07 -10.29 6.55
N ARG A 176 12.85 -10.30 7.87
CA ARG A 176 13.52 -11.26 8.78
C ARG A 176 12.71 -12.50 9.06
N ARG A 177 11.38 -12.46 8.88
CA ARG A 177 10.47 -13.55 9.23
C ARG A 177 9.59 -13.91 8.05
N LEU A 178 9.21 -15.19 8.00
CA LEU A 178 8.37 -15.72 6.93
C LEU A 178 6.88 -15.37 7.10
N ASP A 179 6.43 -15.15 8.33
CA ASP A 179 5.03 -14.83 8.61
C ASP A 179 4.80 -13.31 8.66
N PRO A 180 4.23 -12.72 7.60
CA PRO A 180 3.91 -11.29 7.58
C PRO A 180 2.72 -10.91 8.48
N THR A 181 2.03 -11.88 9.08
CA THR A 181 0.98 -11.61 10.07
C THR A 181 1.53 -11.52 11.50
N GLU A 182 2.78 -11.93 11.75
CA GLU A 182 3.50 -11.57 12.96
C GLU A 182 3.81 -10.08 12.95
N ARG A 183 3.52 -9.41 14.04
CA ARG A 183 3.77 -7.95 14.17
C ARG A 183 5.24 -7.63 14.10
N HIS A 184 5.55 -6.62 13.32
CA HIS A 184 6.91 -6.10 13.18
C HIS A 184 7.09 -4.91 14.14
N GLU A 185 7.09 -5.17 15.46
CA GLU A 185 7.21 -4.16 16.52
C GLU A 185 8.38 -3.19 16.26
N GLY A 186 9.53 -3.71 15.82
CA GLY A 186 10.70 -2.91 15.49
C GLY A 186 10.48 -1.96 14.31
N ILE A 187 9.81 -2.41 13.26
CA ILE A 187 9.50 -1.58 12.08
C ILE A 187 8.56 -0.45 12.48
N ILE A 188 7.49 -0.75 13.20
CA ILE A 188 6.53 0.27 13.64
C ILE A 188 7.21 1.32 14.52
N ALA A 189 8.11 0.92 15.41
CA ALA A 189 8.88 1.86 16.23
C ALA A 189 9.78 2.77 15.38
N VAL A 190 10.44 2.22 14.36
CA VAL A 190 11.26 3.00 13.41
C VAL A 190 10.39 3.98 12.64
N LEU A 191 9.25 3.55 12.11
CA LEU A 191 8.34 4.44 11.37
C LEU A 191 7.84 5.59 12.23
N VAL A 192 7.49 5.32 13.49
CA VAL A 192 7.07 6.38 14.43
C VAL A 192 8.22 7.35 14.71
N ALA A 193 9.44 6.85 14.92
CA ALA A 193 10.61 7.70 15.13
C ALA A 193 10.87 8.59 13.89
N GLU A 194 10.85 8.02 12.67
CA GLU A 194 11.00 8.77 11.42
C GLU A 194 9.89 9.81 11.24
N CYS A 195 8.65 9.48 11.60
CA CYS A 195 7.54 10.44 11.57
C CYS A 195 7.75 11.64 12.49
N LEU A 196 8.32 11.41 13.67
CA LEU A 196 8.66 12.50 14.61
C LEU A 196 9.86 13.32 14.12
N VAL A 197 10.89 12.67 13.57
CA VAL A 197 12.10 13.34 13.06
C VAL A 197 11.74 14.27 11.89
N LYS A 198 11.00 13.81 10.89
CA LYS A 198 10.61 14.65 9.74
C LYS A 198 9.68 15.79 10.14
N LEU A 199 8.74 15.56 11.08
CA LEU A 199 7.87 16.61 11.60
C LEU A 199 8.69 17.68 12.30
N PHE A 200 9.58 17.27 13.24
CA PHE A 200 10.45 18.20 13.95
C PHE A 200 11.33 19.02 12.99
N ALA A 201 11.93 18.36 11.99
CA ALA A 201 12.82 19.02 11.04
C ALA A 201 12.09 20.11 10.24
N LEU A 202 10.87 19.80 9.74
CA LEU A 202 10.11 20.76 8.96
C LEU A 202 9.56 21.91 9.81
N LEU A 203 9.13 21.65 11.04
CA LEU A 203 8.68 22.66 11.98
C LEU A 203 9.84 23.56 12.43
N ALA A 204 11.02 23.00 12.72
CA ALA A 204 12.19 23.76 13.13
C ALA A 204 12.67 24.71 12.01
N LEU A 205 12.79 24.19 10.80
CA LEU A 205 13.17 25.00 9.64
C LEU A 205 12.12 26.07 9.33
N GLY A 206 10.84 25.66 9.26
CA GLY A 206 9.75 26.59 8.98
C GLY A 206 9.61 27.70 10.01
N ALA A 207 9.72 27.37 11.30
CA ALA A 207 9.69 28.36 12.37
C ALA A 207 10.89 29.32 12.30
N TYR A 208 12.10 28.80 12.04
CA TYR A 208 13.28 29.65 11.90
C TYR A 208 13.16 30.60 10.70
N VAL A 209 12.73 30.11 9.55
CA VAL A 209 12.54 30.96 8.35
C VAL A 209 11.45 31.98 8.59
N THR A 210 10.30 31.58 9.12
CA THR A 210 9.12 32.47 9.28
C THR A 210 9.34 33.55 10.34
N TYR A 211 10.00 33.24 11.44
CA TYR A 211 10.12 34.17 12.60
C TYR A 211 11.56 34.59 12.90
N GLY A 212 12.57 33.98 12.30
CA GLY A 212 13.97 34.35 12.46
C GLY A 212 14.53 35.12 11.27
N VAL A 213 14.01 34.86 10.05
CA VAL A 213 14.43 35.55 8.83
C VAL A 213 13.40 36.61 8.42
N PHE A 214 12.12 36.33 8.59
CA PHE A 214 10.99 37.22 8.37
C PHE A 214 10.25 37.51 9.69
N ASP A 215 9.42 38.53 9.69
CA ASP A 215 8.62 38.93 10.87
C ASP A 215 7.27 38.19 10.98
N GLY A 216 7.23 36.92 10.56
CA GLY A 216 6.05 36.06 10.64
C GLY A 216 5.30 35.87 9.31
N PHE A 217 4.22 35.09 9.36
CA PHE A 217 3.38 34.77 8.19
C PHE A 217 2.88 36.00 7.44
N SER A 218 2.39 36.99 8.18
CA SER A 218 1.83 38.21 7.60
C SER A 218 2.87 39.06 6.86
N ASP A 219 4.11 39.02 7.30
CA ASP A 219 5.20 39.72 6.63
C ASP A 219 5.57 39.04 5.30
N ILE A 220 5.72 37.70 5.30
CA ILE A 220 5.96 36.92 4.09
C ILE A 220 4.85 37.17 3.06
N LEU A 221 3.58 37.08 3.47
CA LEU A 221 2.44 37.31 2.55
C LEU A 221 2.44 38.71 1.99
N ARG A 222 2.72 39.74 2.81
CA ARG A 222 2.82 41.14 2.35
C ARG A 222 3.95 41.31 1.34
N GLN A 223 5.13 40.72 1.57
CA GLN A 223 6.26 40.79 0.63
C GLN A 223 5.96 40.04 -0.67
N LEU A 224 5.27 38.89 -0.62
CA LEU A 224 4.78 38.18 -1.80
C LEU A 224 3.79 39.02 -2.62
N ASP A 225 2.88 39.75 -1.96
CA ASP A 225 1.98 40.68 -2.62
C ASP A 225 2.74 41.82 -3.35
N GLN A 226 3.72 42.39 -2.69
CA GLN A 226 4.56 43.44 -3.26
C GLN A 226 5.42 42.94 -4.44
N ALA A 227 5.85 41.69 -4.40
CA ALA A 227 6.61 41.07 -5.47
C ALA A 227 5.74 40.51 -6.62
N GLY A 228 4.40 40.57 -6.51
CA GLY A 228 3.49 40.03 -7.52
C GLY A 228 3.42 38.49 -7.54
N LEU A 229 3.77 37.82 -6.43
CA LEU A 229 3.88 36.36 -6.28
C LEU A 229 2.67 35.74 -5.55
N GLN A 230 1.47 36.33 -5.70
CA GLN A 230 0.24 35.88 -5.03
C GLN A 230 -0.16 34.45 -5.41
N GLN A 231 0.34 33.93 -6.52
CA GLN A 231 0.09 32.57 -6.96
C GLN A 231 0.47 31.51 -5.89
N VAL A 232 1.49 31.77 -5.07
CA VAL A 232 2.01 30.85 -4.03
C VAL A 232 0.96 30.50 -2.96
N TYR A 233 0.01 31.39 -2.68
CA TYR A 233 -1.08 31.16 -1.71
C TYR A 233 -2.48 31.24 -2.33
N SER A 234 -2.57 31.27 -3.66
CA SER A 234 -3.85 31.23 -4.39
C SER A 234 -4.48 29.83 -4.33
N PHE A 235 -5.79 29.75 -4.55
CA PHE A 235 -6.48 28.45 -4.70
C PHE A 235 -6.27 27.81 -6.07
N GLY A 236 -5.43 28.38 -6.92
CA GLY A 236 -5.12 27.94 -8.27
C GLY A 236 -5.73 28.83 -9.35
N THR A 237 -5.40 28.51 -10.59
CA THR A 237 -5.86 29.22 -11.80
C THR A 237 -7.23 28.69 -12.29
N GLU A 238 -7.70 29.21 -13.42
CA GLU A 238 -8.92 28.73 -14.09
C GLU A 238 -8.86 27.21 -14.34
N GLY A 239 -9.93 26.48 -14.00
CA GLY A 239 -9.94 25.00 -14.02
C GLY A 239 -9.38 24.30 -12.79
N ALA A 240 -8.83 25.01 -11.81
CA ALA A 240 -8.27 24.45 -10.57
C ALA A 240 -9.26 23.56 -9.80
N GLY A 241 -10.56 23.84 -9.86
CA GLY A 241 -11.59 23.03 -9.18
C GLY A 241 -11.56 21.55 -9.58
N TYR A 242 -11.32 21.24 -10.85
CA TYR A 242 -11.18 19.86 -11.31
C TYR A 242 -9.94 19.18 -10.73
N SER A 243 -8.82 19.91 -10.68
CA SER A 243 -7.58 19.42 -10.04
C SER A 243 -7.78 19.18 -8.54
N TRP A 244 -8.50 20.08 -7.83
CA TRP A 244 -8.84 19.88 -6.42
C TRP A 244 -9.62 18.58 -6.20
N VAL A 245 -10.67 18.34 -6.99
CA VAL A 245 -11.47 17.11 -6.88
C VAL A 245 -10.62 15.88 -7.16
N ALA A 246 -9.81 15.90 -8.23
CA ALA A 246 -8.90 14.80 -8.56
C ALA A 246 -7.94 14.51 -7.41
N LEU A 247 -7.25 15.51 -6.87
CA LEU A 247 -6.30 15.37 -5.77
C LEU A 247 -6.97 14.86 -4.47
N ILE A 248 -8.19 15.32 -4.16
CA ILE A 248 -8.96 14.83 -3.02
C ILE A 248 -9.28 13.33 -3.19
N LEU A 249 -9.72 12.91 -4.38
CA LEU A 249 -10.01 11.50 -4.66
C LEU A 249 -8.75 10.64 -4.55
N LEU A 250 -7.60 11.13 -5.09
CA LEU A 250 -6.32 10.45 -4.98
C LEU A 250 -5.88 10.28 -3.53
N GLY A 251 -5.97 11.33 -2.71
CA GLY A 251 -5.63 11.28 -1.29
C GLY A 251 -6.52 10.32 -0.51
N ALA A 252 -7.84 10.36 -0.77
CA ALA A 252 -8.82 9.48 -0.13
C ALA A 252 -8.61 8.00 -0.50
N ALA A 253 -8.27 7.70 -1.75
CA ALA A 253 -7.93 6.34 -2.18
C ALA A 253 -6.61 5.86 -1.57
N ALA A 254 -5.60 6.72 -1.56
CA ALA A 254 -4.26 6.38 -1.09
C ALA A 254 -4.22 6.03 0.40
N ILE A 255 -4.90 6.78 1.26
CA ILE A 255 -4.92 6.50 2.71
C ILE A 255 -5.55 5.13 3.03
N LEU A 256 -6.44 4.63 2.17
CA LEU A 256 -7.17 3.38 2.37
C LEU A 256 -6.52 2.17 1.67
N LEU A 257 -6.02 2.34 0.44
CA LEU A 257 -5.69 1.23 -0.46
C LEU A 257 -4.23 1.21 -0.92
N LEU A 258 -3.43 2.25 -0.64
CA LEU A 258 -2.00 2.23 -0.95
C LEU A 258 -1.34 1.06 -0.19
N PRO A 259 -0.64 0.12 -0.85
CA PRO A 259 -0.13 -1.11 -0.22
C PRO A 259 0.61 -0.89 1.10
N ARG A 260 1.51 0.08 1.16
CA ARG A 260 2.22 0.44 2.40
C ARG A 260 1.29 0.98 3.48
N GLN A 261 0.31 1.80 3.08
CA GLN A 261 -0.63 2.39 4.03
C GLN A 261 -1.58 1.31 4.55
N PHE A 262 -2.07 0.45 3.67
CA PHE A 262 -2.85 -0.72 4.04
C PHE A 262 -2.07 -1.63 5.00
N HIS A 263 -0.77 -1.85 4.76
CA HIS A 263 0.06 -2.65 5.65
C HIS A 263 0.08 -2.06 7.06
N VAL A 264 0.37 -0.77 7.20
CA VAL A 264 0.44 -0.10 8.52
C VAL A 264 -0.94 0.02 9.17
N THR A 265 -1.96 0.40 8.39
CA THR A 265 -3.30 0.70 8.92
C THR A 265 -4.10 -0.56 9.25
N VAL A 266 -3.98 -1.61 8.42
CA VAL A 266 -4.79 -2.83 8.51
C VAL A 266 -3.97 -4.02 9.00
N VAL A 267 -2.83 -4.32 8.36
CA VAL A 267 -2.05 -5.53 8.68
C VAL A 267 -1.40 -5.45 10.05
N GLU A 268 -0.77 -4.32 10.38
CA GLU A 268 -0.12 -4.11 11.68
C GLU A 268 -1.09 -3.70 12.81
N ASN A 269 -2.35 -3.41 12.50
CA ASN A 269 -3.34 -3.07 13.52
C ASN A 269 -3.62 -4.25 14.45
N SER A 270 -3.58 -3.99 15.76
CA SER A 270 -3.83 -4.98 16.79
C SER A 270 -5.26 -4.96 17.34
N ASN A 271 -5.85 -3.76 17.37
CA ASN A 271 -7.18 -3.55 17.93
C ASN A 271 -7.93 -2.53 17.07
N PRO A 272 -9.10 -2.88 16.52
CA PRO A 272 -9.92 -1.97 15.71
C PRO A 272 -10.27 -0.65 16.42
N GLU A 273 -10.31 -0.64 17.75
CA GLU A 273 -10.62 0.55 18.55
C GLU A 273 -9.53 1.63 18.47
N HIS A 274 -8.28 1.25 18.16
CA HIS A 274 -7.18 2.21 17.95
C HIS A 274 -7.46 3.17 16.77
N LEU A 275 -8.35 2.80 15.87
CA LEU A 275 -8.75 3.62 14.73
C LEU A 275 -9.36 4.96 15.18
N SER A 276 -10.08 4.99 16.30
CA SER A 276 -10.69 6.22 16.83
C SER A 276 -9.62 7.27 17.18
N THR A 277 -8.51 6.85 17.80
CA THR A 277 -7.38 7.74 18.10
C THR A 277 -6.68 8.21 16.80
N ALA A 278 -6.56 7.33 15.81
CA ALA A 278 -5.95 7.67 14.53
C ALA A 278 -6.76 8.72 13.75
N VAL A 279 -8.09 8.60 13.76
CA VAL A 279 -9.01 9.57 13.12
C VAL A 279 -8.85 10.98 13.71
N GLY A 280 -8.53 11.11 14.99
CA GLY A 280 -8.26 12.40 15.64
C GLY A 280 -6.83 12.91 15.42
N LEU A 281 -5.83 12.05 15.61
CA LEU A 281 -4.43 12.46 15.60
C LEU A 281 -3.87 12.70 14.19
N PHE A 282 -4.30 11.94 13.19
CA PHE A 282 -3.80 12.07 11.82
C PHE A 282 -4.11 13.45 11.19
N PRO A 283 -5.33 14.02 11.30
CA PRO A 283 -5.59 15.39 10.85
C PRO A 283 -4.72 16.43 11.54
N PHE A 284 -4.53 16.29 12.86
CA PHE A 284 -3.67 17.21 13.61
C PHE A 284 -2.21 17.15 13.13
N TYR A 285 -1.66 15.96 12.96
CA TYR A 285 -0.33 15.77 12.38
C TYR A 285 -0.25 16.36 10.95
N THR A 286 -1.30 16.16 10.15
CA THR A 286 -1.38 16.69 8.78
C THR A 286 -1.29 18.22 8.75
N ILE A 287 -1.99 18.89 9.65
CA ILE A 287 -1.92 20.35 9.76
C ILE A 287 -0.51 20.79 10.16
N LEU A 288 0.08 20.14 11.16
CA LEU A 288 1.41 20.51 11.65
C LEU A 288 2.49 20.36 10.58
N ILE A 289 2.52 19.24 9.85
CA ILE A 289 3.57 18.98 8.85
C ILE A 289 3.44 19.89 7.62
N ASN A 290 2.25 20.40 7.33
CA ASN A 290 2.01 21.31 6.21
C ASN A 290 2.02 22.80 6.61
N LEU A 291 2.17 23.11 7.90
CA LEU A 291 2.03 24.45 8.44
C LEU A 291 2.94 25.49 7.75
N PHE A 292 4.18 25.11 7.49
CA PHE A 292 5.19 26.01 6.94
C PHE A 292 5.46 25.82 5.43
N VAL A 293 4.65 25.07 4.71
CA VAL A 293 4.86 24.85 3.26
C VAL A 293 4.78 26.16 2.49
N ILE A 294 3.73 26.95 2.70
CA ILE A 294 3.57 28.27 2.03
C ILE A 294 4.67 29.25 2.46
N PRO A 295 4.98 29.43 3.75
CA PRO A 295 6.12 30.26 4.16
C PRO A 295 7.45 29.85 3.52
N LEU A 296 7.76 28.55 3.45
CA LEU A 296 9.01 28.08 2.84
C LEU A 296 9.04 28.30 1.32
N ALA A 297 7.92 28.06 0.63
CA ALA A 297 7.79 28.34 -0.80
C ALA A 297 7.96 29.84 -1.10
N GLY A 298 7.26 30.69 -0.34
CA GLY A 298 7.35 32.13 -0.47
C GLY A 298 8.71 32.69 -0.12
N ALA A 299 9.28 32.26 1.02
CA ALA A 299 10.60 32.71 1.45
C ALA A 299 11.70 32.36 0.44
N GLY A 300 11.67 31.16 -0.15
CA GLY A 300 12.65 30.78 -1.18
C GLY A 300 12.63 31.71 -2.37
N LEU A 301 11.44 32.07 -2.88
CA LEU A 301 11.29 33.03 -3.98
C LEU A 301 11.74 34.45 -3.59
N LEU A 302 11.36 34.91 -2.40
CA LEU A 302 11.75 36.24 -1.89
C LEU A 302 13.26 36.37 -1.66
N LEU A 303 13.93 35.23 -1.35
CA LEU A 303 15.39 35.17 -1.24
C LEU A 303 16.10 35.01 -2.60
N GLY A 304 15.35 35.01 -3.72
CA GLY A 304 15.89 34.94 -5.07
C GLY A 304 16.23 33.57 -5.58
N LEU A 305 15.74 32.48 -4.94
CA LEU A 305 15.93 31.12 -5.44
C LEU A 305 15.06 30.87 -6.69
N PRO A 306 15.57 30.16 -7.72
CA PRO A 306 14.80 29.85 -8.93
C PRO A 306 13.61 28.95 -8.64
N ALA A 307 12.44 29.25 -9.21
CA ALA A 307 11.20 28.47 -9.02
C ALA A 307 11.33 26.99 -9.44
N GLU A 308 12.18 26.70 -10.44
CA GLU A 308 12.47 25.35 -10.93
C GLU A 308 13.15 24.46 -9.86
N GLN A 309 13.81 25.08 -8.89
CA GLN A 309 14.46 24.40 -7.76
C GLN A 309 13.56 24.29 -6.52
N GLY A 310 12.27 24.57 -6.66
CA GLY A 310 11.31 24.62 -5.55
C GLY A 310 11.30 23.37 -4.66
N ASP A 311 11.45 22.19 -5.22
CA ASP A 311 11.57 20.93 -4.47
C ASP A 311 12.83 20.86 -3.58
N GLN A 312 13.82 21.73 -3.82
CA GLN A 312 15.08 21.80 -3.06
C GLN A 312 15.11 22.94 -2.03
N PHE A 313 14.09 23.82 -2.00
CA PHE A 313 14.07 24.98 -1.11
C PHE A 313 14.27 24.64 0.36
N VAL A 314 13.74 23.49 0.80
CA VAL A 314 13.93 23.00 2.19
C VAL A 314 15.41 22.82 2.55
N LEU A 315 16.28 22.53 1.55
CA LEU A 315 17.72 22.40 1.74
C LEU A 315 18.49 23.68 1.33
N LEU A 316 18.05 24.37 0.28
CA LEU A 316 18.72 25.56 -0.25
C LEU A 316 18.59 26.77 0.69
N ILE A 317 17.41 26.98 1.29
CA ILE A 317 17.20 28.12 2.19
C ILE A 317 18.20 28.11 3.36
N PRO A 318 18.33 27.04 4.17
CA PRO A 318 19.30 27.04 5.26
C PRO A 318 20.76 27.06 4.80
N GLN A 319 21.08 26.60 3.57
CA GLN A 319 22.39 26.79 2.95
C GLN A 319 22.67 28.26 2.62
N LEU A 320 21.70 28.94 2.01
CA LEU A 320 21.81 30.37 1.67
C LEU A 320 21.97 31.24 2.92
N LEU A 321 21.36 30.83 4.03
CA LEU A 321 21.45 31.49 5.34
C LEU A 321 22.69 31.09 6.15
N ASP A 322 23.61 30.37 5.54
CA ASP A 322 24.86 29.91 6.16
C ASP A 322 24.68 29.18 7.50
N SER A 323 23.59 28.38 7.60
CA SER A 323 23.23 27.62 8.80
C SER A 323 23.44 26.11 8.63
N PRO A 324 24.66 25.58 8.91
CA PRO A 324 24.96 24.15 8.74
C PRO A 324 24.07 23.25 9.60
N ALA A 325 23.73 23.68 10.82
CA ALA A 325 22.92 22.90 11.73
C ALA A 325 21.48 22.68 11.19
N LEU A 326 20.86 23.76 10.67
CA LEU A 326 19.52 23.66 10.07
C LEU A 326 19.53 22.87 8.76
N THR A 327 20.59 23.03 7.95
CA THR A 327 20.79 22.23 6.73
C THR A 327 20.85 20.74 7.06
N LEU A 328 21.57 20.37 8.12
CA LEU A 328 21.68 19.00 8.57
C LEU A 328 20.36 18.46 9.13
N ILE A 329 19.63 19.25 9.92
CA ILE A 329 18.29 18.89 10.42
C ILE A 329 17.33 18.67 9.24
N ALA A 330 17.32 19.56 8.24
CA ALA A 330 16.52 19.40 7.03
C ALA A 330 16.89 18.16 6.22
N TYR A 331 18.18 17.87 6.08
CA TYR A 331 18.68 16.66 5.42
C TYR A 331 18.19 15.39 6.12
N ILE A 332 18.37 15.28 7.44
CA ILE A 332 17.95 14.12 8.22
C ILE A 332 16.42 13.97 8.16
N GLY A 333 15.66 15.05 8.22
CA GLY A 333 14.21 15.04 8.10
C GLY A 333 13.73 14.52 6.75
N GLY A 334 14.33 14.98 5.66
CA GLY A 334 14.02 14.52 4.31
C GLY A 334 14.47 13.07 4.06
N PHE A 335 15.63 12.70 4.59
CA PHE A 335 16.11 11.32 4.54
C PHE A 335 15.15 10.37 5.30
N ALA A 336 14.70 10.74 6.50
CA ALA A 336 13.69 10.01 7.27
C ALA A 336 12.35 9.88 6.50
N ALA A 337 11.95 10.95 5.80
CA ALA A 337 10.72 10.93 5.00
C ALA A 337 10.79 9.96 3.82
N ALA A 338 11.98 9.80 3.21
CA ALA A 338 12.20 8.90 2.08
C ALA A 338 12.40 7.45 2.53
N THR A 339 13.22 7.19 3.55
CA THR A 339 13.61 5.84 3.98
C THR A 339 12.43 5.04 4.49
N GLY A 340 11.58 5.59 5.36
CA GLY A 340 10.39 4.91 5.87
C GLY A 340 9.45 4.47 4.75
N MET A 341 9.30 5.31 3.72
CA MET A 341 8.51 4.95 2.55
C MET A 341 9.15 3.82 1.75
N ILE A 342 10.44 3.88 1.45
CA ILE A 342 11.15 2.85 0.68
C ILE A 342 11.02 1.51 1.40
N ILE A 343 11.31 1.46 2.70
CA ILE A 343 11.28 0.23 3.51
C ILE A 343 9.91 -0.44 3.42
N VAL A 344 8.84 0.27 3.77
CA VAL A 344 7.50 -0.34 3.86
C VAL A 344 6.92 -0.65 2.49
N THR A 345 7.11 0.24 1.50
CA THR A 345 6.57 0.00 0.15
C THR A 345 7.26 -1.19 -0.50
N THR A 346 8.59 -1.25 -0.45
CA THR A 346 9.34 -2.35 -1.07
C THR A 346 9.07 -3.68 -0.35
N LEU A 347 8.97 -3.66 1.00
CA LEU A 347 8.58 -4.84 1.77
C LEU A 347 7.20 -5.37 1.35
N THR A 348 6.21 -4.50 1.27
CA THR A 348 4.84 -4.89 0.90
C THR A 348 4.75 -5.39 -0.54
N LEU A 349 5.39 -4.70 -1.49
CA LEU A 349 5.44 -5.11 -2.89
C LEU A 349 6.20 -6.43 -3.08
N ALA A 350 7.33 -6.63 -2.39
CA ALA A 350 8.08 -7.89 -2.43
C ALA A 350 7.26 -9.06 -1.85
N THR A 351 6.51 -8.81 -0.77
CA THR A 351 5.60 -9.81 -0.20
C THR A 351 4.47 -10.15 -1.16
N MET A 352 3.81 -9.14 -1.76
CA MET A 352 2.77 -9.35 -2.76
C MET A 352 3.30 -10.09 -3.99
N ALA A 353 4.46 -9.70 -4.52
CA ALA A 353 5.10 -10.35 -5.66
C ALA A 353 5.48 -11.81 -5.36
N SER A 354 6.07 -12.06 -4.18
CA SER A 354 6.37 -13.42 -3.72
C SER A 354 5.10 -14.28 -3.68
N ASN A 355 4.06 -13.80 -2.99
CA ASN A 355 2.87 -14.59 -2.70
C ASN A 355 1.97 -14.82 -3.93
N HIS A 356 1.86 -13.82 -4.82
CA HIS A 356 0.86 -13.85 -5.90
C HIS A 356 1.44 -14.05 -7.31
N LEU A 357 2.75 -13.84 -7.49
CA LEU A 357 3.41 -14.05 -8.78
C LEU A 357 4.42 -15.20 -8.71
N VAL A 358 5.41 -15.12 -7.82
CA VAL A 358 6.54 -16.07 -7.82
C VAL A 358 6.11 -17.46 -7.34
N ILE A 359 5.46 -17.57 -6.18
CA ILE A 359 5.04 -18.87 -5.61
C ILE A 359 4.12 -19.65 -6.57
N PRO A 360 3.05 -19.06 -7.17
CA PRO A 360 2.19 -19.76 -8.10
C PRO A 360 2.91 -20.24 -9.37
N ILE A 361 3.85 -19.42 -9.91
CA ILE A 361 4.66 -19.80 -11.07
C ILE A 361 5.61 -20.93 -10.69
N TRP A 362 6.31 -20.81 -9.55
CA TRP A 362 7.25 -21.81 -9.08
C TRP A 362 6.59 -23.17 -8.87
N ARG A 363 5.40 -23.19 -8.25
CA ARG A 363 4.60 -24.41 -8.07
C ARG A 363 4.31 -25.12 -9.39
N ARG A 364 3.96 -24.36 -10.44
CA ARG A 364 3.69 -24.94 -11.77
C ARG A 364 4.94 -25.52 -12.43
N LEU A 365 6.10 -24.90 -12.21
CA LEU A 365 7.37 -25.31 -12.81
C LEU A 365 8.06 -26.42 -12.04
N ARG A 366 7.92 -26.43 -10.70
CA ARG A 366 8.61 -27.37 -9.81
C ARG A 366 7.69 -27.84 -8.66
N PRO A 367 6.70 -28.68 -8.92
CA PRO A 367 5.67 -29.04 -7.93
C PRO A 367 6.21 -29.81 -6.71
N SER A 368 7.36 -30.49 -6.82
CA SER A 368 7.93 -31.32 -5.76
C SER A 368 8.95 -30.62 -4.86
N THR A 369 9.27 -29.33 -5.08
CA THR A 369 10.28 -28.63 -4.29
C THR A 369 9.73 -28.08 -2.98
N ASN A 370 10.50 -28.21 -1.90
CA ASN A 370 10.20 -27.54 -0.63
C ASN A 370 10.55 -26.05 -0.74
N LEU A 371 9.55 -25.20 -0.68
CA LEU A 371 9.69 -23.75 -0.77
C LEU A 371 10.05 -23.08 0.56
N ALA A 372 9.87 -23.77 1.68
CA ALA A 372 10.03 -23.21 3.02
C ALA A 372 11.40 -22.57 3.27
N SER A 373 12.48 -23.19 2.75
CA SER A 373 13.84 -22.66 2.89
C SER A 373 14.12 -21.47 1.97
N SER A 374 13.46 -21.40 0.81
CA SER A 374 13.76 -20.42 -0.23
C SER A 374 12.83 -19.19 -0.20
N LEU A 375 11.72 -19.22 0.54
CA LEU A 375 10.76 -18.11 0.56
C LEU A 375 11.38 -16.78 1.02
N LEU A 376 12.26 -16.84 2.01
CA LEU A 376 12.95 -15.67 2.53
C LEU A 376 13.94 -15.10 1.50
N GLU A 377 14.70 -15.96 0.87
CA GLU A 377 15.66 -15.60 -0.18
C GLU A 377 14.95 -15.00 -1.41
N ILE A 378 13.81 -15.57 -1.80
CA ILE A 378 12.97 -15.02 -2.88
C ILE A 378 12.52 -13.60 -2.54
N ARG A 379 12.07 -13.34 -1.31
CA ARG A 379 11.67 -12.00 -0.88
C ARG A 379 12.85 -11.02 -0.88
N TRP A 380 14.04 -11.45 -0.44
CA TRP A 380 15.25 -10.62 -0.51
C TRP A 380 15.63 -10.27 -1.94
N ALA A 381 15.61 -11.26 -2.83
CA ALA A 381 15.86 -11.05 -4.25
C ALA A 381 14.85 -10.09 -4.88
N LEU A 382 13.56 -10.19 -4.51
CA LEU A 382 12.52 -9.27 -4.97
C LEU A 382 12.71 -7.85 -4.44
N VAL A 383 13.14 -7.66 -3.20
CA VAL A 383 13.48 -6.33 -2.66
C VAL A 383 14.58 -5.69 -3.49
N VAL A 384 15.68 -6.42 -3.74
CA VAL A 384 16.78 -5.93 -4.57
C VAL A 384 16.31 -5.64 -5.99
N LEU A 385 15.56 -6.55 -6.59
CA LEU A 385 15.05 -6.40 -7.96
C LEU A 385 14.14 -5.17 -8.11
N ILE A 386 13.18 -4.98 -7.21
CA ILE A 386 12.25 -3.83 -7.24
C ILE A 386 13.03 -2.52 -7.13
N LEU A 387 13.98 -2.42 -6.20
CA LEU A 387 14.75 -1.20 -6.02
C LEU A 387 15.72 -0.93 -7.18
N MET A 388 16.36 -1.97 -7.73
CA MET A 388 17.22 -1.82 -8.89
C MET A 388 16.44 -1.44 -10.15
N LEU A 389 15.27 -2.02 -10.39
CA LEU A 389 14.40 -1.61 -11.50
C LEU A 389 13.91 -0.17 -11.32
N SER A 390 13.58 0.23 -10.09
CA SER A 390 13.22 1.62 -9.79
C SER A 390 14.40 2.58 -10.00
N TYR A 391 15.62 2.18 -9.67
CA TYR A 391 16.82 2.96 -9.94
C TYR A 391 17.09 3.10 -11.44
N LEU A 392 17.01 2.00 -12.20
CA LEU A 392 17.11 2.03 -13.66
C LEU A 392 16.08 2.98 -14.28
N PHE A 393 14.85 2.93 -13.78
CA PHE A 393 13.82 3.85 -14.23
C PHE A 393 14.13 5.31 -13.84
N ALA A 394 14.67 5.53 -12.62
CA ALA A 394 15.08 6.87 -12.17
C ALA A 394 16.15 7.49 -13.06
N THR A 395 17.11 6.69 -13.54
CA THR A 395 18.20 7.16 -14.40
C THR A 395 17.79 7.41 -15.85
N SER A 396 16.64 6.86 -16.28
CA SER A 396 16.11 7.07 -17.63
C SER A 396 15.20 8.29 -17.76
N LEU A 397 14.81 8.92 -16.64
CA LEU A 397 14.00 10.14 -16.61
C LEU A 397 14.90 11.38 -16.65
N ASP A 398 14.44 12.45 -17.32
CA ASP A 398 15.13 13.73 -17.32
C ASP A 398 15.27 14.30 -15.90
N ALA A 399 16.36 15.01 -15.64
CA ALA A 399 16.63 15.64 -14.35
C ALA A 399 15.60 16.72 -13.96
N SER A 400 14.97 17.34 -14.94
CA SER A 400 13.94 18.37 -14.78
C SER A 400 12.56 17.84 -14.36
N TYR A 401 12.37 16.49 -14.33
CA TYR A 401 11.07 15.92 -13.99
C TYR A 401 10.69 16.20 -12.53
N ILE A 402 9.57 16.88 -12.34
CA ILE A 402 9.10 17.33 -11.03
C ILE A 402 8.72 16.11 -10.16
N LEU A 403 9.26 16.03 -8.94
CA LEU A 403 9.01 14.93 -8.00
C LEU A 403 7.52 14.65 -7.78
N VAL A 404 6.71 15.69 -7.77
CA VAL A 404 5.26 15.57 -7.53
C VAL A 404 4.55 14.77 -8.63
N ALA A 405 4.93 14.94 -9.91
CA ALA A 405 4.29 14.23 -11.01
C ALA A 405 4.40 12.70 -10.87
N LEU A 406 5.57 12.20 -10.44
CA LEU A 406 5.79 10.77 -10.19
C LEU A 406 4.85 10.22 -9.10
N GLY A 407 4.63 11.02 -8.05
CA GLY A 407 3.69 10.68 -6.98
C GLY A 407 2.24 10.62 -7.44
N LEU A 408 1.81 11.60 -8.24
CA LEU A 408 0.45 11.69 -8.75
C LEU A 408 0.11 10.55 -9.73
N ILE A 409 1.05 10.17 -10.61
CA ILE A 409 0.91 9.00 -11.49
C ILE A 409 0.66 7.74 -10.65
N SER A 410 1.43 7.55 -9.58
CA SER A 410 1.29 6.39 -8.71
C SER A 410 -0.03 6.39 -7.93
N PHE A 411 -0.47 7.54 -7.42
CA PHE A 411 -1.73 7.62 -6.69
C PHE A 411 -2.95 7.41 -7.61
N ALA A 412 -2.87 7.86 -8.86
CA ALA A 412 -3.89 7.58 -9.87
C ALA A 412 -3.98 6.09 -10.22
N ALA A 413 -2.86 5.35 -10.19
CA ALA A 413 -2.87 3.90 -10.30
C ALA A 413 -3.59 3.24 -9.11
N ILE A 414 -3.34 3.70 -7.87
CA ILE A 414 -4.00 3.16 -6.67
C ILE A 414 -5.50 3.47 -6.64
N LEU A 415 -5.91 4.60 -7.18
CA LEU A 415 -7.32 4.95 -7.32
C LEU A 415 -8.11 3.88 -8.10
N GLN A 416 -7.46 3.18 -9.04
CA GLN A 416 -8.11 2.11 -9.80
C GLN A 416 -8.49 0.89 -8.94
N LEU A 417 -7.95 0.76 -7.73
CA LEU A 417 -8.36 -0.29 -6.79
C LEU A 417 -9.70 0.01 -6.08
N VAL A 418 -10.18 1.26 -6.12
CA VAL A 418 -11.37 1.71 -5.38
C VAL A 418 -12.64 0.92 -5.73
N PRO A 419 -13.03 0.71 -7.01
CA PRO A 419 -14.24 -0.03 -7.31
C PRO A 419 -14.19 -1.47 -6.78
N ALA A 420 -13.13 -2.21 -7.06
CA ALA A 420 -13.00 -3.59 -6.60
C ALA A 420 -12.74 -3.69 -5.09
N GLY A 421 -11.87 -2.83 -4.55
CA GLY A 421 -11.42 -2.89 -3.15
C GLY A 421 -12.41 -2.25 -2.18
N LEU A 422 -12.87 -1.02 -2.45
CA LEU A 422 -13.70 -0.27 -1.50
C LEU A 422 -15.20 -0.48 -1.75
N VAL A 423 -15.68 -0.26 -3.01
CA VAL A 423 -17.10 -0.50 -3.33
C VAL A 423 -17.46 -1.97 -3.12
N GLY A 424 -16.53 -2.89 -3.45
CA GLY A 424 -16.68 -4.33 -3.22
C GLY A 424 -16.89 -4.73 -1.76
N LEU A 425 -16.44 -3.96 -0.77
CA LEU A 425 -16.66 -4.23 0.66
C LEU A 425 -18.09 -3.91 1.13
N PHE A 426 -18.85 -3.12 0.37
CA PHE A 426 -20.21 -2.72 0.73
C PHE A 426 -21.26 -3.30 -0.23
N TRP A 427 -20.92 -3.41 -1.51
CA TRP A 427 -21.86 -3.91 -2.51
C TRP A 427 -21.78 -5.43 -2.68
N ARG A 428 -22.79 -6.14 -2.17
CA ARG A 428 -22.86 -7.61 -2.26
C ARG A 428 -23.00 -8.13 -3.70
N GLY A 429 -23.49 -7.31 -4.65
CA GLY A 429 -23.65 -7.69 -6.06
C GLY A 429 -22.36 -7.87 -6.85
N GLY A 430 -21.26 -7.25 -6.41
CA GLY A 430 -19.96 -7.37 -7.07
C GLY A 430 -19.46 -8.81 -7.17
N ASN A 431 -18.86 -9.18 -8.31
CA ASN A 431 -18.29 -10.51 -8.57
C ASN A 431 -16.90 -10.45 -9.24
N SER A 432 -16.31 -11.62 -9.45
CA SER A 432 -14.95 -11.76 -9.96
C SER A 432 -14.77 -11.23 -11.38
N LEU A 433 -15.78 -11.36 -12.25
CA LEU A 433 -15.72 -10.83 -13.63
C LEU A 433 -15.75 -9.31 -13.62
N GLY A 434 -16.66 -8.71 -12.81
CA GLY A 434 -16.72 -7.27 -12.66
C GLY A 434 -15.43 -6.68 -12.13
N ALA A 435 -14.85 -7.28 -11.08
CA ALA A 435 -13.56 -6.83 -10.55
C ALA A 435 -12.43 -6.90 -11.58
N ALA A 436 -12.32 -8.01 -12.31
CA ALA A 436 -11.27 -8.18 -13.32
C ALA A 436 -11.45 -7.19 -14.49
N SER A 437 -12.68 -7.05 -15.03
CA SER A 437 -12.94 -6.13 -16.15
C SER A 437 -12.76 -4.67 -15.75
N GLY A 438 -13.25 -4.26 -14.58
CA GLY A 438 -13.05 -2.90 -14.06
C GLY A 438 -11.59 -2.55 -13.90
N LEU A 439 -10.81 -3.44 -13.24
CA LEU A 439 -9.37 -3.24 -13.06
C LEU A 439 -8.62 -3.16 -14.39
N LEU A 440 -8.87 -4.08 -15.33
CA LEU A 440 -8.18 -4.09 -16.63
C LEU A 440 -8.45 -2.82 -17.42
N VAL A 441 -9.72 -2.39 -17.51
CA VAL A 441 -10.08 -1.18 -18.24
C VAL A 441 -9.56 0.07 -17.53
N GLY A 442 -9.71 0.14 -16.18
CA GLY A 442 -9.23 1.27 -15.41
C GLY A 442 -7.72 1.47 -15.51
N TYR A 443 -6.93 0.41 -15.35
CA TYR A 443 -5.48 0.48 -15.52
C TYR A 443 -5.06 0.72 -16.97
N GLY A 444 -5.77 0.17 -17.94
CA GLY A 444 -5.54 0.45 -19.36
C GLY A 444 -5.73 1.93 -19.68
N LEU A 445 -6.81 2.55 -19.21
CA LEU A 445 -7.07 3.96 -19.41
C LEU A 445 -6.12 4.86 -18.58
N TRP A 446 -5.80 4.49 -17.34
CA TRP A 446 -4.77 5.18 -16.56
C TRP A 446 -3.43 5.20 -17.30
N ALA A 447 -3.00 4.07 -17.83
CA ALA A 447 -1.75 3.98 -18.59
C ALA A 447 -1.84 4.83 -19.86
N PHE A 448 -2.95 4.76 -20.59
CA PHE A 448 -3.16 5.49 -21.83
C PHE A 448 -3.21 7.01 -21.63
N THR A 449 -3.90 7.49 -20.58
CA THR A 449 -4.16 8.92 -20.37
C THR A 449 -3.15 9.63 -19.49
N LEU A 450 -2.27 8.91 -18.77
CA LEU A 450 -1.30 9.51 -17.86
C LEU A 450 0.13 8.98 -18.05
N VAL A 451 0.32 7.66 -18.22
CA VAL A 451 1.66 7.09 -18.37
C VAL A 451 2.20 7.35 -19.78
N ILE A 452 1.39 7.14 -20.82
CA ILE A 452 1.81 7.39 -22.21
C ILE A 452 2.18 8.87 -22.43
N PRO A 453 1.39 9.88 -22.01
CA PRO A 453 1.82 11.28 -22.09
C PRO A 453 3.16 11.54 -21.40
N ALA A 454 3.38 10.95 -20.21
CA ALA A 454 4.66 11.06 -19.52
C ALA A 454 5.82 10.42 -20.32
N MET A 455 5.58 9.30 -21.01
CA MET A 455 6.58 8.65 -21.87
C MET A 455 6.85 9.47 -23.15
N VAL A 456 5.84 10.17 -23.67
CA VAL A 456 6.00 11.07 -24.82
C VAL A 456 6.82 12.30 -24.41
N SER A 457 6.57 12.87 -23.23
CA SER A 457 7.34 14.03 -22.74
C SER A 457 8.82 13.72 -22.52
N GLU A 458 9.15 12.46 -22.18
CA GLU A 458 10.53 11.95 -22.07
C GLU A 458 11.14 11.51 -23.44
N GLY A 459 10.38 11.66 -24.52
CA GLY A 459 10.85 11.29 -25.88
C GLY A 459 10.93 9.78 -26.14
N TRP A 460 10.32 8.93 -25.30
CA TRP A 460 10.32 7.47 -25.47
C TRP A 460 9.28 6.99 -26.49
N ILE A 461 8.23 7.77 -26.69
CA ILE A 461 7.14 7.53 -27.64
C ILE A 461 7.00 8.74 -28.54
N ASP A 462 6.64 8.53 -29.80
CA ASP A 462 6.45 9.57 -30.79
C ASP A 462 5.33 10.54 -30.37
N ALA A 463 5.62 11.84 -30.50
CA ALA A 463 4.69 12.91 -30.14
C ALA A 463 3.43 12.96 -31.04
N SER A 464 3.45 12.32 -32.21
CA SER A 464 2.30 12.22 -33.12
C SER A 464 1.06 11.61 -32.44
N LEU A 465 1.26 10.70 -31.48
CA LEU A 465 0.17 10.11 -30.70
C LEU A 465 -0.66 11.16 -29.93
N MET A 466 -0.01 12.24 -29.48
CA MET A 466 -0.69 13.31 -28.74
C MET A 466 -1.53 14.22 -29.65
N THR A 467 -1.14 14.34 -30.92
CA THR A 467 -1.81 15.21 -31.90
C THR A 467 -2.81 14.47 -32.77
N GLU A 468 -2.42 13.30 -33.29
CA GLU A 468 -3.23 12.50 -34.22
C GLU A 468 -4.13 11.48 -33.50
N GLY A 469 -3.77 11.08 -32.29
CA GLY A 469 -4.46 10.05 -31.52
C GLY A 469 -4.07 8.62 -31.91
N LEU A 470 -4.55 7.65 -31.14
CA LEU A 470 -4.27 6.22 -31.39
C LEU A 470 -4.87 5.78 -32.72
N PHE A 471 -4.08 5.13 -33.56
CA PHE A 471 -4.45 4.70 -34.92
C PHE A 471 -4.86 5.85 -35.86
N GLY A 472 -4.41 7.09 -35.60
CA GLY A 472 -4.79 8.29 -36.37
C GLY A 472 -6.22 8.77 -36.09
N LEU A 473 -6.83 8.31 -34.98
CA LEU A 473 -8.17 8.69 -34.59
C LEU A 473 -8.10 9.86 -33.57
N SER A 474 -8.42 11.07 -33.99
CA SER A 474 -8.31 12.29 -33.17
C SER A 474 -9.14 12.28 -31.88
N TRP A 475 -10.21 11.47 -31.81
CA TRP A 475 -11.00 11.28 -30.59
C TRP A 475 -10.37 10.29 -29.59
N LEU A 476 -9.26 9.61 -29.97
CA LEU A 476 -8.45 8.75 -29.11
C LEU A 476 -7.12 9.40 -28.76
N ARG A 477 -7.10 10.72 -28.55
CA ARG A 477 -5.91 11.41 -28.01
C ARG A 477 -5.81 11.20 -26.50
N PRO A 478 -4.62 10.87 -25.97
CA PRO A 478 -4.45 10.58 -24.53
C PRO A 478 -4.93 11.68 -23.60
N GLU A 479 -4.71 12.96 -23.92
CA GLU A 479 -5.11 14.11 -23.11
C GLU A 479 -6.43 14.77 -23.52
N ALA A 480 -7.07 14.27 -24.58
CA ALA A 480 -8.37 14.76 -25.08
C ALA A 480 -9.25 13.59 -25.53
N LEU A 481 -9.43 12.60 -24.66
CA LEU A 481 -10.20 11.38 -24.96
C LEU A 481 -11.65 11.74 -25.28
N PHE A 482 -12.19 11.14 -26.35
CA PHE A 482 -13.51 11.43 -26.93
C PHE A 482 -13.70 12.90 -27.36
N GLY A 483 -12.60 13.61 -27.65
CA GLY A 483 -12.63 14.99 -28.11
C GLY A 483 -12.92 16.01 -26.99
N TYR A 484 -12.93 15.58 -25.72
CA TYR A 484 -13.16 16.48 -24.61
C TYR A 484 -11.85 17.19 -24.19
N GLU A 485 -11.73 18.44 -24.57
CA GLU A 485 -10.64 19.37 -24.23
C GLU A 485 -11.11 20.29 -23.12
N GLY A 486 -10.25 20.59 -22.13
CA GLY A 486 -10.57 21.55 -21.05
C GLY A 486 -10.44 21.02 -19.63
N LEU A 487 -10.09 19.74 -19.45
CA LEU A 487 -9.67 19.23 -18.14
C LEU A 487 -8.14 19.25 -18.03
N PRO A 488 -7.57 19.65 -16.89
CA PRO A 488 -6.16 19.39 -16.60
C PRO A 488 -5.83 17.90 -16.75
N SER A 489 -4.64 17.55 -17.28
CA SER A 489 -4.25 16.15 -17.61
C SER A 489 -4.52 15.15 -16.49
N LEU A 490 -4.21 15.51 -15.24
CA LEU A 490 -4.50 14.65 -14.09
C LEU A 490 -6.01 14.43 -13.88
N ALA A 491 -6.80 15.49 -13.93
CA ALA A 491 -8.26 15.42 -13.74
C ALA A 491 -8.92 14.64 -14.88
N HIS A 492 -8.45 14.83 -16.12
CA HIS A 492 -8.86 14.08 -17.30
C HIS A 492 -8.61 12.58 -17.12
N SER A 493 -7.39 12.20 -16.72
CA SER A 493 -7.04 10.80 -16.47
C SER A 493 -7.89 10.17 -15.36
N VAL A 494 -8.03 10.86 -14.23
CA VAL A 494 -8.85 10.40 -13.10
C VAL A 494 -10.31 10.20 -13.51
N PHE A 495 -10.89 11.16 -14.24
CA PHE A 495 -12.28 11.09 -14.68
C PHE A 495 -12.54 9.87 -15.57
N TRP A 496 -11.75 9.70 -16.64
CA TRP A 496 -11.97 8.62 -17.59
C TRP A 496 -11.60 7.25 -17.02
N SER A 497 -10.43 7.13 -16.39
CA SER A 497 -9.97 5.83 -15.90
C SER A 497 -10.85 5.29 -14.76
N LEU A 498 -11.19 6.12 -13.76
CA LEU A 498 -12.07 5.72 -12.66
C LEU A 498 -13.51 5.50 -13.14
N GLY A 499 -14.02 6.40 -14.00
CA GLY A 499 -15.38 6.30 -14.54
C GLY A 499 -15.60 5.00 -15.28
N PHE A 500 -14.74 4.68 -16.24
CA PHE A 500 -14.83 3.43 -16.98
C PHE A 500 -14.55 2.20 -16.13
N ASN A 501 -13.60 2.28 -15.18
CA ASN A 501 -13.39 1.21 -14.21
C ASN A 501 -14.69 0.88 -13.46
N LEU A 502 -15.37 1.90 -12.93
CA LEU A 502 -16.64 1.70 -12.20
C LEU A 502 -17.74 1.14 -13.12
N ILE A 503 -17.86 1.67 -14.34
CA ILE A 503 -18.85 1.19 -15.33
C ILE A 503 -18.60 -0.29 -15.65
N PHE A 504 -17.39 -0.68 -15.98
CA PHE A 504 -17.04 -2.07 -16.31
C PHE A 504 -17.12 -2.99 -15.10
N TYR A 505 -16.81 -2.49 -13.90
CA TYR A 505 -17.05 -3.22 -12.66
C TYR A 505 -18.54 -3.55 -12.46
N VAL A 506 -19.42 -2.58 -12.67
CA VAL A 506 -20.86 -2.76 -12.53
C VAL A 506 -21.41 -3.66 -13.65
N ILE A 507 -21.11 -3.37 -14.92
CA ILE A 507 -21.58 -4.15 -16.06
C ILE A 507 -21.12 -5.61 -15.96
N GLY A 508 -19.82 -5.84 -15.70
CA GLY A 508 -19.29 -7.19 -15.54
C GLY A 508 -19.92 -7.93 -14.36
N SER A 509 -20.25 -7.21 -13.28
CA SER A 509 -20.92 -7.81 -12.13
C SER A 509 -22.38 -8.18 -12.41
N LEU A 510 -23.07 -7.41 -13.23
CA LEU A 510 -24.47 -7.70 -13.64
C LEU A 510 -24.54 -8.78 -14.73
N ALA A 511 -23.57 -8.83 -15.62
CA ALA A 511 -23.52 -9.78 -16.75
C ALA A 511 -23.24 -11.23 -16.31
N TYR A 512 -22.60 -11.43 -15.16
CA TYR A 512 -22.18 -12.75 -14.68
C TYR A 512 -22.93 -13.14 -13.40
N ARG A 513 -23.59 -14.32 -13.42
CA ARG A 513 -24.20 -14.90 -12.23
C ARG A 513 -23.14 -15.73 -11.48
N PRO A 514 -22.77 -15.32 -10.25
CA PRO A 514 -21.73 -16.02 -9.51
C PRO A 514 -22.13 -17.47 -9.18
N HIS A 515 -21.16 -18.38 -9.28
CA HIS A 515 -21.33 -19.79 -8.94
C HIS A 515 -21.62 -19.94 -7.42
N LYS A 516 -22.23 -21.07 -7.03
CA LYS A 516 -22.61 -21.35 -5.62
C LYS A 516 -21.43 -21.15 -4.65
N MET A 517 -20.23 -21.62 -5.00
CA MET A 517 -19.01 -21.45 -4.22
C MET A 517 -18.64 -19.97 -3.99
N GLU A 518 -18.73 -19.13 -5.03
CA GLU A 518 -18.43 -17.68 -4.91
C GLU A 518 -19.44 -16.98 -3.99
N ARG A 519 -20.71 -17.41 -4.00
CA ARG A 519 -21.73 -16.90 -3.10
C ARG A 519 -21.47 -17.27 -1.64
N SER A 520 -21.06 -18.50 -1.37
CA SER A 520 -20.74 -18.99 -0.02
C SER A 520 -19.53 -18.25 0.57
N LEU A 521 -18.41 -18.19 -0.17
CA LEU A 521 -17.20 -17.46 0.26
C LEU A 521 -17.46 -15.96 0.48
N ARG A 522 -18.34 -15.37 -0.33
CA ARG A 522 -18.76 -13.99 -0.16
C ARG A 522 -19.56 -13.80 1.12
N ALA A 523 -20.53 -14.67 1.42
CA ALA A 523 -21.31 -14.61 2.65
C ALA A 523 -20.41 -14.72 3.88
N GLU A 524 -19.48 -15.68 3.89
CA GLU A 524 -18.47 -15.83 4.95
C GLU A 524 -17.68 -14.54 5.19
N LEU A 525 -17.19 -13.88 4.11
CA LEU A 525 -16.44 -12.64 4.24
C LEU A 525 -17.28 -11.51 4.84
N PHE A 526 -18.55 -11.34 4.37
CA PHE A 526 -19.42 -10.29 4.90
C PHE A 526 -19.77 -10.53 6.38
N ASP A 527 -20.07 -11.76 6.76
CA ASP A 527 -20.31 -12.12 8.18
C ASP A 527 -19.08 -11.86 9.05
N THR A 528 -17.90 -12.22 8.55
CA THR A 528 -16.62 -11.96 9.22
C THR A 528 -16.39 -10.46 9.43
N MET A 529 -16.72 -9.63 8.43
CA MET A 529 -16.55 -8.18 8.51
C MET A 529 -17.61 -7.48 9.40
N GLU A 530 -18.76 -8.09 9.61
CA GLU A 530 -19.86 -7.51 10.41
C GLU A 530 -19.83 -7.99 11.86
N LYS A 531 -19.61 -9.27 12.10
CA LYS A 531 -19.71 -9.89 13.43
C LYS A 531 -18.37 -10.18 14.10
N GLY A 532 -17.26 -10.02 13.36
CA GLY A 532 -15.92 -10.34 13.88
C GLY A 532 -15.65 -11.83 14.07
N GLU A 533 -16.62 -12.70 13.86
CA GLU A 533 -16.52 -14.17 13.90
C GLU A 533 -17.29 -14.76 12.73
N SER A 534 -16.71 -15.78 12.08
CA SER A 534 -17.44 -16.57 11.10
C SER A 534 -18.41 -17.49 11.83
N THR A 535 -19.68 -17.11 11.85
CA THR A 535 -20.76 -17.86 12.51
C THR A 535 -21.30 -18.98 11.62
N VAL A 536 -20.98 -19.01 10.33
CA VAL A 536 -21.57 -19.90 9.33
C VAL A 536 -21.38 -21.40 9.70
N PHE A 537 -20.31 -21.77 10.37
CA PHE A 537 -20.06 -23.17 10.75
C PHE A 537 -20.41 -23.51 12.20
N ARG A 538 -20.64 -22.53 13.09
CA ARG A 538 -20.99 -22.82 14.49
C ARG A 538 -22.43 -23.31 14.68
N HIS A 539 -23.34 -23.00 13.79
CA HIS A 539 -24.77 -23.34 13.91
C HIS A 539 -25.20 -24.54 13.07
N ALA A 540 -24.46 -24.89 12.01
CA ALA A 540 -24.75 -26.07 11.21
C ALA A 540 -24.10 -27.32 11.81
N ARG A 541 -24.69 -27.89 12.85
CA ARG A 541 -24.52 -29.31 13.17
C ARG A 541 -25.66 -30.08 12.50
N PRO A 542 -25.46 -30.62 11.28
CA PRO A 542 -26.44 -31.55 10.74
C PRO A 542 -26.46 -32.78 11.66
N THR A 543 -27.58 -33.01 12.26
CA THR A 543 -27.86 -34.27 13.00
C THR A 543 -27.73 -35.41 12.00
N GLY A 544 -26.72 -36.30 12.14
CA GLY A 544 -26.59 -37.50 11.37
C GLY A 544 -25.29 -37.72 10.57
N LEU A 545 -24.29 -36.86 10.65
CA LEU A 545 -22.99 -37.08 10.01
C LEU A 545 -22.16 -38.05 10.87
N GLU A 546 -22.03 -39.30 10.39
CA GLU A 546 -21.19 -40.31 11.01
C GLU A 546 -19.70 -39.92 10.87
N SER A 547 -18.93 -40.21 11.94
CA SER A 547 -17.48 -40.08 11.94
C SER A 547 -16.87 -41.31 11.27
N TYR A 548 -16.51 -41.22 10.00
CA TYR A 548 -15.98 -42.36 9.23
C TYR A 548 -14.65 -42.08 8.53
N ILE A 549 -14.20 -40.84 8.49
CA ILE A 549 -12.97 -40.44 7.81
C ILE A 549 -11.79 -40.75 8.73
N LEU A 550 -10.87 -41.58 8.30
CA LEU A 550 -9.67 -41.88 9.07
C LEU A 550 -8.81 -40.65 9.23
N ARG A 551 -8.53 -40.27 10.49
CA ARG A 551 -7.74 -39.08 10.82
C ARG A 551 -6.32 -39.13 10.29
N GLU A 552 -5.66 -40.30 10.49
CA GLU A 552 -4.23 -40.44 10.26
C GLU A 552 -3.81 -40.18 8.80
N PRO A 553 -4.47 -40.73 7.77
CA PRO A 553 -4.15 -40.42 6.38
C PRO A 553 -4.33 -38.93 6.04
N LYS A 554 -5.40 -38.31 6.54
CA LYS A 554 -5.68 -36.89 6.30
C LYS A 554 -4.67 -35.97 7.01
N MET A 555 -4.21 -36.35 8.19
CA MET A 555 -3.14 -35.65 8.88
C MET A 555 -1.81 -35.74 8.14
N VAL A 556 -1.50 -36.89 7.54
CA VAL A 556 -0.29 -37.05 6.71
C VAL A 556 -0.36 -36.16 5.44
N GLU A 557 -1.52 -36.12 4.76
CA GLU A 557 -1.74 -35.20 3.61
C GLU A 557 -1.50 -33.74 4.00
N VAL A 558 -2.11 -33.33 5.11
CA VAL A 558 -1.97 -31.95 5.65
C VAL A 558 -0.54 -31.66 6.10
N GLU A 559 0.12 -32.62 6.77
CA GLU A 559 1.51 -32.47 7.19
C GLU A 559 2.46 -32.28 5.99
N GLN A 560 2.31 -33.12 4.96
CA GLN A 560 3.09 -33.01 3.73
C GLN A 560 2.87 -31.64 3.05
N LEU A 561 1.64 -31.15 3.03
CA LEU A 561 1.31 -29.84 2.51
C LEU A 561 2.00 -28.72 3.31
N VAL A 562 1.86 -28.73 4.64
CA VAL A 562 2.39 -27.69 5.53
C VAL A 562 3.93 -27.67 5.49
N ARG A 563 4.58 -28.82 5.51
CA ARG A 563 6.05 -28.97 5.42
C ARG A 563 6.64 -28.51 4.08
N ARG A 564 5.80 -28.37 3.04
CA ARG A 564 6.22 -27.78 1.76
C ARG A 564 6.47 -26.27 1.86
N TYR A 565 5.78 -25.58 2.77
CA TYR A 565 5.82 -24.11 2.91
C TYR A 565 6.43 -23.63 4.22
N LEU A 566 6.48 -24.46 5.26
CA LEU A 566 7.04 -24.13 6.57
C LEU A 566 8.21 -25.05 6.90
N THR A 567 9.17 -24.53 7.69
CA THR A 567 10.24 -25.35 8.28
C THR A 567 9.65 -26.39 9.22
N ALA A 568 10.36 -27.50 9.44
CA ALA A 568 9.88 -28.61 10.25
C ALA A 568 9.35 -28.17 11.62
N ASP A 569 10.14 -27.37 12.36
CA ASP A 569 9.75 -26.88 13.70
C ASP A 569 8.46 -26.05 13.68
N LYS A 570 8.29 -25.19 12.67
CA LYS A 570 7.09 -24.35 12.53
C LYS A 570 5.88 -25.15 12.07
N ALA A 571 6.09 -26.13 11.21
CA ALA A 571 5.04 -27.04 10.77
C ALA A 571 4.49 -27.86 11.94
N ASP A 572 5.36 -28.41 12.77
CA ASP A 572 4.98 -29.21 13.94
C ASP A 572 4.20 -28.38 14.97
N LEU A 573 4.69 -27.18 15.29
CA LEU A 573 4.00 -26.25 16.18
C LEU A 573 2.62 -25.84 15.64
N MET A 574 2.51 -25.60 14.34
CA MET A 574 1.26 -25.23 13.69
C MET A 574 0.26 -26.38 13.74
N LEU A 575 0.68 -27.60 13.38
CA LEU A 575 -0.17 -28.78 13.38
C LEU A 575 -0.63 -29.14 14.78
N GLN A 576 0.26 -29.05 15.78
CA GLN A 576 -0.09 -29.26 17.18
C GLN A 576 -1.16 -28.26 17.63
N SER A 577 -0.97 -26.95 17.38
CA SER A 577 -1.95 -25.92 17.73
C SER A 577 -3.31 -26.17 17.06
N VAL A 578 -3.33 -26.58 15.78
CA VAL A 578 -4.58 -26.88 15.06
C VAL A 578 -5.28 -28.11 15.66
N CYS A 579 -4.52 -29.15 16.01
CA CYS A 579 -5.08 -30.33 16.65
C CYS A 579 -5.64 -30.02 18.05
N GLU A 580 -5.01 -29.14 18.81
CA GLU A 580 -5.49 -28.69 20.12
C GLU A 580 -6.76 -27.85 19.96
N ASP A 581 -6.77 -26.86 19.07
CA ASP A 581 -7.91 -25.98 18.82
C ASP A 581 -9.17 -26.74 18.37
N LEU A 582 -9.01 -27.79 17.57
CA LEU A 582 -10.09 -28.65 17.07
C LEU A 582 -10.35 -29.89 17.94
N GLN A 583 -9.61 -30.07 19.04
CA GLN A 583 -9.71 -31.24 19.95
C GLN A 583 -9.60 -32.59 19.23
N LEU A 584 -8.72 -32.69 18.22
CA LEU A 584 -8.54 -33.90 17.41
C LEU A 584 -7.58 -34.90 18.02
N GLY A 585 -6.87 -34.57 19.10
CA GLY A 585 -5.77 -35.36 19.66
C GLY A 585 -6.13 -36.79 20.03
N THR A 586 -7.36 -37.04 20.47
CA THR A 586 -7.85 -38.33 20.96
C THR A 586 -8.73 -39.11 19.96
N LYS A 587 -9.04 -38.51 18.79
CA LYS A 587 -9.95 -39.10 17.80
C LYS A 587 -9.20 -39.94 16.78
N SER A 588 -9.73 -41.12 16.46
CA SER A 588 -9.25 -41.96 15.36
C SER A 588 -9.93 -41.65 14.02
N THR A 589 -11.16 -41.11 14.07
CA THR A 589 -11.98 -40.79 12.91
C THR A 589 -12.51 -39.37 13.01
N LEU A 590 -12.72 -38.73 11.86
CA LEU A 590 -13.26 -37.40 11.69
C LEU A 590 -14.64 -37.43 11.02
N THR A 591 -15.47 -36.49 11.38
CA THR A 591 -16.67 -36.12 10.59
C THR A 591 -16.26 -35.27 9.41
N ILE A 592 -17.14 -35.16 8.40
CA ILE A 592 -16.90 -34.29 7.25
C ILE A 592 -16.76 -32.79 7.67
N ILE A 593 -17.46 -32.40 8.73
CA ILE A 593 -17.38 -31.02 9.27
C ILE A 593 -16.00 -30.77 9.90
N GLU A 594 -15.50 -31.73 10.72
CA GLU A 594 -14.17 -31.62 11.33
C GLU A 594 -13.06 -31.61 10.29
N LEU A 595 -13.21 -32.39 9.21
CA LEU A 595 -12.27 -32.34 8.09
C LEU A 595 -12.28 -30.98 7.40
N MET A 596 -13.45 -30.40 7.17
CA MET A 596 -13.56 -29.05 6.60
C MET A 596 -12.97 -27.98 7.51
N GLU A 597 -13.22 -28.06 8.81
CA GLU A 597 -12.64 -27.14 9.80
C GLU A 597 -11.12 -27.26 9.86
N LEU A 598 -10.60 -28.50 9.78
CA LEU A 598 -9.16 -28.77 9.71
C LEU A 598 -8.55 -28.08 8.47
N HIS A 599 -9.11 -28.31 7.29
CA HIS A 599 -8.61 -27.71 6.05
C HIS A 599 -8.69 -26.19 6.09
N ARG A 600 -9.78 -25.63 6.60
CA ARG A 600 -9.97 -24.20 6.77
C ARG A 600 -8.95 -23.59 7.72
N MET A 601 -8.68 -24.22 8.85
CA MET A 601 -7.68 -23.72 9.81
C MET A 601 -6.26 -23.79 9.22
N ILE A 602 -5.94 -24.86 8.51
CA ILE A 602 -4.67 -24.97 7.79
C ILE A 602 -4.56 -23.89 6.72
N GLU A 603 -5.62 -23.66 5.93
CA GLU A 603 -5.65 -22.58 4.95
C GLU A 603 -5.40 -21.21 5.58
N GLN A 604 -6.10 -20.90 6.66
CA GLN A 604 -5.92 -19.64 7.39
C GLN A 604 -4.51 -19.48 7.95
N ARG A 605 -3.92 -20.54 8.50
CA ARG A 605 -2.57 -20.50 9.03
C ARG A 605 -1.52 -20.34 7.92
N LEU A 606 -1.68 -21.02 6.79
CA LEU A 606 -0.82 -20.90 5.62
C LEU A 606 -0.98 -19.52 4.92
N ALA A 607 -2.17 -18.95 4.92
CA ALA A 607 -2.43 -17.64 4.33
C ALA A 607 -1.51 -16.56 4.90
N GLY A 608 -1.19 -16.63 6.18
CA GLY A 608 -0.20 -15.75 6.81
C GLY A 608 1.20 -15.84 6.21
N SER A 609 1.59 -16.96 5.63
CA SER A 609 2.95 -17.16 5.09
C SER A 609 3.05 -16.99 3.57
N ILE A 610 2.03 -17.44 2.83
CA ILE A 610 2.05 -17.49 1.36
C ILE A 610 0.92 -16.68 0.69
N GLY A 611 0.12 -15.97 1.48
CA GLY A 611 -1.04 -15.21 1.03
C GLY A 611 -2.31 -16.06 0.86
N ALA A 612 -3.47 -15.44 1.02
CA ALA A 612 -4.76 -16.15 1.06
C ALA A 612 -5.10 -16.91 -0.24
N ALA A 613 -4.85 -16.31 -1.40
CA ALA A 613 -5.12 -16.95 -2.69
C ALA A 613 -4.20 -18.14 -2.96
N SER A 614 -2.91 -18.04 -2.60
CA SER A 614 -1.94 -19.13 -2.76
C SER A 614 -2.20 -20.28 -1.77
N ALA A 615 -2.60 -19.98 -0.54
CA ALA A 615 -2.97 -20.98 0.45
C ALA A 615 -4.21 -21.77 0.01
N HIS A 616 -5.23 -21.07 -0.48
CA HIS A 616 -6.44 -21.71 -1.02
C HIS A 616 -6.13 -22.66 -2.18
N SER A 617 -5.39 -22.19 -3.18
CA SER A 617 -4.96 -23.04 -4.29
C SER A 617 -4.07 -24.21 -3.85
N ALA A 618 -3.25 -24.03 -2.81
CA ALA A 618 -2.40 -25.10 -2.30
C ALA A 618 -3.23 -26.22 -1.65
N ILE A 619 -4.29 -25.88 -0.94
CA ILE A 619 -5.23 -26.85 -0.36
C ILE A 619 -6.04 -27.55 -1.45
N GLU A 620 -6.61 -26.80 -2.42
CA GLU A 620 -7.37 -27.41 -3.52
C GLU A 620 -6.57 -28.42 -4.35
N GLU A 621 -5.25 -28.22 -4.48
CA GLU A 621 -4.38 -29.11 -5.26
C GLU A 621 -3.82 -30.29 -4.47
N ALA A 622 -3.67 -30.17 -3.15
CA ALA A 622 -2.98 -31.16 -2.33
C ALA A 622 -3.91 -32.16 -1.63
N ILE A 623 -5.20 -31.85 -1.54
CA ILE A 623 -6.16 -32.66 -0.81
C ILE A 623 -7.04 -33.41 -1.80
N ASP A 624 -6.94 -34.75 -1.76
CA ASP A 624 -7.82 -35.64 -2.51
C ASP A 624 -9.02 -36.06 -1.64
N TYR A 625 -10.22 -35.78 -2.16
CA TYR A 625 -11.46 -36.24 -1.55
C TYR A 625 -11.91 -37.56 -2.20
N SER A 626 -12.21 -38.56 -1.40
CA SER A 626 -12.88 -39.76 -1.88
C SER A 626 -14.28 -39.41 -2.45
N GLU A 627 -14.85 -40.27 -3.30
CA GLU A 627 -16.18 -40.04 -3.87
C GLU A 627 -17.25 -39.78 -2.82
N ARG A 628 -17.19 -40.48 -1.68
CA ARG A 628 -18.08 -40.32 -0.53
C ARG A 628 -17.89 -38.97 0.15
N GLU A 629 -16.65 -38.59 0.46
CA GLU A 629 -16.32 -37.27 1.04
C GLU A 629 -16.78 -36.15 0.15
N ALA A 630 -16.56 -36.27 -1.18
CA ALA A 630 -17.01 -35.28 -2.15
C ALA A 630 -18.53 -35.18 -2.29
N ALA A 631 -19.26 -36.31 -2.10
CA ALA A 631 -20.71 -36.33 -2.07
C ALA A 631 -21.27 -35.67 -0.80
N ASP A 632 -20.70 -36.00 0.35
CA ASP A 632 -21.09 -35.42 1.65
C ASP A 632 -20.80 -33.93 1.71
N LEU A 633 -19.65 -33.48 1.18
CA LEU A 633 -19.33 -32.07 1.02
C LEU A 633 -20.35 -31.33 0.15
N ARG A 634 -20.74 -31.90 -0.98
CA ARG A 634 -21.77 -31.32 -1.86
C ARG A 634 -23.14 -31.21 -1.18
N SER A 635 -23.51 -32.23 -0.41
CA SER A 635 -24.76 -32.25 0.38
C SER A 635 -24.72 -31.15 1.45
N LEU A 636 -23.62 -31.04 2.20
CA LEU A 636 -23.43 -30.03 3.23
C LEU A 636 -23.50 -28.60 2.65
N PHE A 637 -22.81 -28.35 1.55
CA PHE A 637 -22.88 -27.05 0.87
C PHE A 637 -24.27 -26.72 0.32
N SER A 638 -25.04 -27.72 -0.13
CA SER A 638 -26.41 -27.50 -0.61
C SER A 638 -27.36 -27.16 0.55
N HIS A 639 -27.16 -27.76 1.71
CA HIS A 639 -27.95 -27.50 2.91
C HIS A 639 -27.65 -26.11 3.49
N LEU A 640 -26.37 -25.75 3.64
CA LEU A 640 -25.94 -24.42 4.07
C LEU A 640 -26.44 -23.32 3.13
N ALA A 641 -26.46 -23.56 1.82
CA ALA A 641 -26.99 -22.61 0.84
C ALA A 641 -28.51 -22.43 0.95
N SER A 642 -29.27 -23.47 1.37
CA SER A 642 -30.71 -23.38 1.59
C SER A 642 -31.04 -22.64 2.88
N GLU A 643 -30.31 -22.86 3.96
CA GLU A 643 -30.48 -22.14 5.23
C GLU A 643 -30.12 -20.64 5.10
N LEU A 644 -29.04 -20.32 4.40
CA LEU A 644 -28.66 -18.93 4.12
C LEU A 644 -29.71 -18.19 3.27
N ASN A 645 -30.34 -18.86 2.32
CA ASN A 645 -31.45 -18.29 1.55
C ASN A 645 -32.73 -18.09 2.40
N ALA A 646 -32.98 -18.99 3.34
CA ALA A 646 -34.13 -18.85 4.26
C ALA A 646 -33.93 -17.68 5.24
N SER A 647 -32.76 -17.52 5.80
CA SER A 647 -32.43 -16.40 6.72
C SER A 647 -32.38 -15.02 6.03
N VAL A 648 -32.10 -14.96 4.74
CA VAL A 648 -32.18 -13.72 3.95
C VAL A 648 -33.62 -13.32 3.69
N ILE A 649 -34.51 -14.29 3.48
CA ILE A 649 -35.93 -14.04 3.26
C ILE A 649 -36.62 -13.61 4.57
N GLU A 650 -36.24 -14.16 5.72
CA GLU A 650 -36.75 -13.72 7.03
C GLU A 650 -36.31 -12.29 7.39
N ASN A 651 -35.07 -11.92 7.14
CA ASN A 651 -34.56 -10.56 7.40
C ASN A 651 -35.15 -9.49 6.45
N ASP A 652 -35.51 -9.86 5.22
CA ASP A 652 -36.22 -8.95 4.30
C ASP A 652 -37.71 -8.78 4.65
N SER A 653 -38.33 -9.74 5.38
CA SER A 653 -39.71 -9.65 5.84
C SER A 653 -39.90 -8.95 7.20
N GLU A 654 -38.83 -8.76 7.98
CA GLU A 654 -38.87 -7.95 9.22
C GLU A 654 -38.46 -6.48 8.99
N GLY A 655 -38.11 -6.10 7.75
CA GLY A 655 -37.69 -4.75 7.35
C GLY A 655 -38.71 -3.96 6.54
N GLU A 656 -39.94 -4.49 6.30
CA GLU A 656 -41.13 -3.78 5.84
C GLU A 656 -42.03 -3.52 7.07
#